data_db6b98fa0c5fc4a41f703676353d70f5
#
_entry.id   db6b98fa0c5fc4a41f703676353d70f5
#
_cell.length_a   1.000
_cell.length_b   1.000
_cell.length_c   1.000
_cell.angle_alpha   90.00
_cell.angle_beta   90.00
_cell.angle_gamma   90.00
#
_symmetry.space_group_name_H-M   'P 1'
#
loop_
_entity.id
_entity.type
_entity.pdbx_description
1 polymer ?
#
loop_
_entity_poly.entity_id
_entity_poly.type
_entity_poly.pdbx_seq_one_letter_code
_entity_poly.pdbx_strand_id
1 'polypeptide(L)'
;MKMRWNFLVHLFVLFVLATCVDAVQRFIEMPTYTEVNPGEDALLKCRISDKKGVCSWQKDNKPVGIYRGKYEWANENSPVGGDCSLWVRAATLQLDDGQWQCQVTASNYDVQDALSSPPAALAVRVPPQSPRILFNGSHVMPGQNITVPAGNRATVVCEARYGNPPAYIEWYLEKERLTAWSQTNASEVERPRVWAARSVLELGATRSAHGRQLACRAHHPSYPSPYYRDSYTMLDVTFVPVVSIVGGDASTLANLEEGSSALTLECRADGNPSPYVWWTKNGQVIATNGAKLILAPVSRNHSGIYGCQARNSLGTSDSVKIEIDIKYPPRVTWVGPDTVVEANLFSQVTLDCKAEGNPPPSYTWYHNPASSARINSLQDGAYPISTTPQLQLHNVSYDQHGRYTCVATNQIGLEDRTHQSEAVTLNVLGPPVGAESGTAHAWSGNEARVAATVCADPPPLRAAWLWGSLRLDVPSQIGRYRTLEPATDGGCYRYTLLIGNSGAADARVYVLHVENVRGFSSHAVSLTVHDNFSLTETAHVAPLIAAALVIAALLVIVLCLILRCRRRRESVEYKTEDLDSEKAALPADAVYTPRDTPRPLAAGGGAGGSVAGITGGGARYSPGALQVRRAAVVLQPPTTV
;
A
#
# COMPACT_ATOMS: atom_id res chain seq x y z
N MET A 1 -31.41 -22.22 96.42
CA MET A 1 -31.55 -23.64 95.98
C MET A 1 -32.89 -23.95 95.31
N LYS A 2 -33.83 -22.98 95.17
CA LYS A 2 -35.13 -23.15 94.45
C LYS A 2 -35.09 -22.77 92.93
N MET A 3 -34.03 -22.12 92.47
CA MET A 3 -33.95 -21.62 91.04
C MET A 3 -33.30 -22.60 90.11
N ARG A 4 -32.58 -23.62 90.55
CA ARG A 4 -31.91 -24.64 89.68
C ARG A 4 -32.81 -25.84 89.35
N TRP A 5 -33.90 -26.04 90.08
CA TRP A 5 -34.77 -27.19 89.84
C TRP A 5 -35.84 -26.91 88.78
N ASN A 6 -36.33 -25.67 88.71
CA ASN A 6 -37.26 -25.28 87.65
C ASN A 6 -36.62 -25.29 86.21
N PHE A 7 -35.31 -25.03 86.12
CA PHE A 7 -34.64 -25.05 84.84
C PHE A 7 -34.42 -26.48 84.30
N LEU A 8 -34.14 -27.42 85.18
CA LEU A 8 -34.01 -28.85 84.87
C LEU A 8 -35.35 -29.50 84.51
N VAL A 9 -36.41 -29.13 85.17
CA VAL A 9 -37.75 -29.63 84.82
C VAL A 9 -38.29 -29.06 83.53
N HIS A 10 -38.00 -27.79 83.20
CA HIS A 10 -38.32 -27.22 81.86
C HIS A 10 -37.47 -27.82 80.76
N LEU A 11 -36.18 -28.12 80.96
CA LEU A 11 -35.34 -28.79 79.98
C LEU A 11 -35.80 -30.24 79.76
N PHE A 12 -36.24 -30.94 80.81
CA PHE A 12 -36.75 -32.31 80.71
C PHE A 12 -38.13 -32.39 80.04
N VAL A 13 -39.01 -31.40 80.26
CA VAL A 13 -40.30 -31.29 79.57
C VAL A 13 -40.11 -30.88 78.10
N LEU A 14 -39.15 -30.00 77.84
CA LEU A 14 -38.77 -29.69 76.45
C LEU A 14 -38.10 -30.87 75.70
N PHE A 15 -37.34 -31.72 76.46
CA PHE A 15 -36.70 -32.91 75.84
C PHE A 15 -37.73 -34.04 75.65
N VAL A 16 -38.75 -34.17 76.50
CA VAL A 16 -39.81 -35.17 76.31
C VAL A 16 -40.85 -34.70 75.28
N LEU A 17 -41.08 -33.40 75.13
CA LEU A 17 -41.92 -32.87 74.04
C LEU A 17 -41.23 -32.92 72.64
N ALA A 18 -39.89 -33.02 72.59
CA ALA A 18 -39.14 -33.16 71.35
C ALA A 18 -39.06 -34.62 70.81
N THR A 19 -39.54 -35.60 71.56
CA THR A 19 -39.48 -37.03 71.22
C THR A 19 -40.76 -37.65 70.68
N CYS A 20 -41.85 -36.86 70.53
CA CYS A 20 -43.08 -37.32 69.90
C CYS A 20 -43.43 -36.55 68.63
N VAL A 21 -42.48 -36.39 67.76
CA VAL A 21 -42.86 -36.13 66.38
C VAL A 21 -43.11 -37.50 65.77
N ASP A 22 -44.37 -37.84 65.60
CA ASP A 22 -44.72 -39.02 64.76
C ASP A 22 -44.04 -38.90 63.43
N ALA A 23 -43.13 -39.86 63.15
CA ALA A 23 -42.38 -39.86 61.90
C ALA A 23 -43.39 -40.07 60.76
N VAL A 24 -43.62 -38.98 59.99
CA VAL A 24 -44.45 -38.90 58.81
C VAL A 24 -43.72 -39.50 57.66
N GLN A 25 -44.38 -40.33 56.84
CA GLN A 25 -43.78 -40.90 55.62
C GLN A 25 -43.24 -39.82 54.70
N ARG A 26 -42.03 -40.01 54.19
CA ARG A 26 -41.38 -39.08 53.24
C ARG A 26 -40.58 -39.84 52.16
N PHE A 27 -40.55 -39.31 50.92
CA PHE A 27 -39.69 -39.85 49.90
C PHE A 27 -38.21 -39.59 50.28
N ILE A 28 -37.39 -40.64 50.26
CA ILE A 28 -35.91 -40.62 50.26
C ILE A 28 -35.42 -40.57 48.81
N GLU A 29 -36.05 -41.39 47.93
CA GLU A 29 -35.71 -41.48 46.53
C GLU A 29 -37.01 -41.61 45.72
N MET A 30 -37.14 -40.76 44.69
CA MET A 30 -38.31 -40.79 43.80
C MET A 30 -37.89 -41.29 42.42
N PRO A 31 -38.81 -41.88 41.64
CA PRO A 31 -38.52 -42.29 40.27
C PRO A 31 -38.08 -41.06 39.45
N THR A 32 -37.07 -41.27 38.65
CA THR A 32 -36.51 -40.28 37.69
C THR A 32 -36.66 -40.83 36.25
N TYR A 33 -36.49 -39.90 35.30
CA TYR A 33 -36.44 -40.28 33.89
C TYR A 33 -35.45 -41.44 33.67
N THR A 34 -35.92 -42.52 33.02
CA THR A 34 -35.14 -43.74 32.80
C THR A 34 -35.31 -44.18 31.33
N GLU A 35 -34.21 -44.55 30.73
CA GLU A 35 -34.19 -45.11 29.36
C GLU A 35 -33.74 -46.55 29.40
N VAL A 36 -34.36 -47.38 28.56
CA VAL A 36 -34.07 -48.83 28.49
C VAL A 36 -34.14 -49.27 27.02
N ASN A 37 -33.32 -50.23 26.60
CA ASN A 37 -33.47 -50.85 25.31
C ASN A 37 -34.60 -51.88 25.33
N PRO A 38 -35.26 -52.13 24.20
CA PRO A 38 -36.30 -53.17 24.12
C PRO A 38 -35.76 -54.53 24.57
N GLY A 39 -36.50 -55.19 25.47
CA GLY A 39 -36.12 -56.48 26.03
C GLY A 39 -35.15 -56.44 27.20
N GLU A 40 -34.59 -55.29 27.56
CA GLU A 40 -33.81 -55.12 28.77
C GLU A 40 -34.68 -54.79 29.99
N ASP A 41 -34.13 -54.93 31.17
CA ASP A 41 -34.79 -54.66 32.44
C ASP A 41 -34.54 -53.20 32.88
N ALA A 42 -35.58 -52.56 33.39
CA ALA A 42 -35.48 -51.21 33.96
C ALA A 42 -35.85 -51.23 35.48
N LEU A 43 -35.04 -50.54 36.29
CA LEU A 43 -35.33 -50.35 37.71
C LEU A 43 -35.89 -48.94 37.93
N LEU A 44 -37.14 -48.87 38.39
CA LEU A 44 -37.77 -47.63 38.80
C LEU A 44 -37.60 -47.50 40.32
N LYS A 45 -36.77 -46.57 40.74
CA LYS A 45 -36.43 -46.38 42.17
C LYS A 45 -37.51 -45.62 42.91
N CYS A 46 -37.87 -46.11 44.09
CA CYS A 46 -38.77 -45.42 45.01
C CYS A 46 -38.49 -45.88 46.46
N ARG A 47 -37.93 -45.01 47.28
CA ARG A 47 -37.59 -45.30 48.67
C ARG A 47 -38.21 -44.30 49.59
N ILE A 48 -38.74 -44.78 50.74
CA ILE A 48 -39.54 -44.02 51.66
C ILE A 48 -38.99 -44.23 53.05
N SER A 49 -38.81 -43.13 53.81
CA SER A 49 -38.51 -43.18 55.24
C SER A 49 -39.83 -43.36 56.02
N ASP A 50 -39.75 -44.06 57.17
CA ASP A 50 -40.83 -44.23 58.12
C ASP A 50 -42.13 -44.78 57.46
N LYS A 51 -41.96 -45.59 56.45
CA LYS A 51 -43.04 -46.15 55.67
C LYS A 51 -43.95 -47.05 56.51
N LYS A 52 -45.24 -46.74 56.52
CA LYS A 52 -46.30 -47.52 57.16
C LYS A 52 -47.38 -47.96 56.18
N GLY A 53 -47.65 -47.14 55.16
CA GLY A 53 -48.66 -47.42 54.15
C GLY A 53 -48.21 -48.47 53.12
N VAL A 54 -49.10 -48.81 52.16
CA VAL A 54 -48.88 -49.79 51.10
C VAL A 54 -48.40 -49.11 49.85
N CYS A 55 -47.30 -49.60 49.28
CA CYS A 55 -46.75 -49.14 47.97
C CYS A 55 -47.60 -49.65 46.81
N SER A 56 -47.79 -48.79 45.84
CA SER A 56 -48.37 -49.12 44.53
C SER A 56 -47.73 -48.31 43.43
N TRP A 57 -47.84 -48.76 42.23
CA TRP A 57 -47.33 -48.04 41.07
C TRP A 57 -48.48 -47.72 40.11
N GLN A 58 -48.40 -46.58 39.49
CA GLN A 58 -49.27 -46.19 38.40
C GLN A 58 -48.43 -45.93 37.14
N LYS A 59 -49.00 -46.26 35.98
CA LYS A 59 -48.49 -45.96 34.64
C LYS A 59 -49.56 -45.25 33.85
N ASP A 60 -49.25 -44.08 33.31
CA ASP A 60 -50.20 -43.27 32.52
C ASP A 60 -51.54 -43.07 33.31
N ASN A 61 -51.48 -42.82 34.61
CA ASN A 61 -52.61 -42.68 35.53
C ASN A 61 -53.47 -43.96 35.72
N LYS A 62 -52.96 -45.14 35.35
CA LYS A 62 -53.60 -46.42 35.56
C LYS A 62 -52.78 -47.24 36.56
N PRO A 63 -53.42 -47.90 37.52
CA PRO A 63 -52.72 -48.74 38.50
C PRO A 63 -52.06 -49.94 37.78
N VAL A 64 -50.87 -50.28 38.21
CA VAL A 64 -50.11 -51.42 37.72
C VAL A 64 -50.04 -52.50 38.77
N GLY A 65 -50.47 -53.70 38.40
CA GLY A 65 -50.33 -54.88 39.26
C GLY A 65 -48.91 -55.44 39.26
N ILE A 66 -48.55 -56.10 40.34
CA ILE A 66 -47.29 -56.84 40.46
C ILE A 66 -47.47 -58.23 39.85
N TYR A 67 -46.68 -58.52 38.81
CA TYR A 67 -46.74 -59.79 38.09
C TYR A 67 -45.32 -60.36 37.98
N ARG A 68 -45.10 -61.52 38.51
CA ARG A 68 -43.81 -62.20 38.48
C ARG A 68 -43.33 -62.38 37.04
N GLY A 69 -42.08 -62.04 36.79
CA GLY A 69 -41.47 -62.07 35.45
C GLY A 69 -41.78 -60.83 34.57
N LYS A 70 -42.59 -59.85 35.10
CA LYS A 70 -42.88 -58.61 34.35
C LYS A 70 -42.70 -57.35 35.22
N TYR A 71 -43.43 -57.27 36.34
CA TYR A 71 -43.38 -56.17 37.29
C TYR A 71 -43.10 -56.73 38.68
N GLU A 72 -41.89 -56.58 39.18
CA GLU A 72 -41.45 -57.19 40.43
C GLU A 72 -40.88 -56.16 41.35
N TRP A 73 -41.12 -56.36 42.68
CA TRP A 73 -40.40 -55.56 43.66
C TRP A 73 -38.88 -55.76 43.55
N ALA A 74 -38.13 -54.68 43.75
CA ALA A 74 -36.66 -54.69 43.57
C ALA A 74 -35.94 -55.64 44.54
N ASN A 75 -36.50 -55.88 45.74
CA ASN A 75 -35.95 -56.73 46.79
C ASN A 75 -37.04 -57.68 47.35
N GLU A 76 -36.63 -58.85 47.82
CA GLU A 76 -37.53 -59.79 48.46
C GLU A 76 -38.25 -59.19 49.68
N ASN A 77 -37.60 -58.28 50.41
CA ASN A 77 -38.16 -57.54 51.54
C ASN A 77 -38.90 -56.24 51.13
N SER A 78 -38.98 -55.97 49.89
CA SER A 78 -39.76 -54.86 49.31
C SER A 78 -41.25 -55.34 49.25
N PRO A 79 -42.21 -54.54 49.67
CA PRO A 79 -42.11 -53.13 50.07
C PRO A 79 -42.09 -52.92 51.60
N VAL A 80 -41.83 -53.90 52.40
CA VAL A 80 -41.95 -53.84 53.85
C VAL A 80 -40.91 -52.90 54.51
N GLY A 81 -39.69 -52.92 54.01
CA GLY A 81 -38.55 -52.12 54.50
C GLY A 81 -38.49 -50.69 54.00
N GLY A 82 -39.53 -50.13 53.38
CA GLY A 82 -39.50 -48.77 52.80
C GLY A 82 -38.91 -48.66 51.42
N ASP A 83 -38.43 -49.74 50.81
CA ASP A 83 -37.99 -49.80 49.43
C ASP A 83 -39.17 -50.26 48.55
N CYS A 84 -39.78 -49.32 47.83
CA CYS A 84 -40.90 -49.54 46.91
C CYS A 84 -40.45 -49.57 45.43
N SER A 85 -39.13 -49.74 45.21
CA SER A 85 -38.59 -49.80 43.84
C SER A 85 -39.14 -50.97 43.05
N LEU A 86 -39.34 -50.75 41.77
CA LEU A 86 -39.99 -51.70 40.85
C LEU A 86 -39.06 -52.08 39.69
N TRP A 87 -38.87 -53.37 39.49
CA TRP A 87 -38.31 -53.89 38.25
C TRP A 87 -39.38 -53.97 37.17
N VAL A 88 -39.08 -53.38 36.04
CA VAL A 88 -39.80 -53.61 34.79
C VAL A 88 -38.97 -54.57 33.93
N ARG A 89 -39.36 -55.85 33.89
CA ARG A 89 -38.61 -56.90 33.18
C ARG A 89 -38.95 -56.93 31.70
N ALA A 90 -37.91 -57.14 30.87
CA ALA A 90 -38.04 -57.25 29.40
C ALA A 90 -38.95 -56.12 28.84
N ALA A 91 -38.50 -54.85 29.02
CA ALA A 91 -39.30 -53.68 28.72
C ALA A 91 -39.66 -53.61 27.23
N THR A 92 -40.94 -53.31 26.94
CA THR A 92 -41.49 -53.21 25.58
C THR A 92 -42.12 -51.83 25.36
N LEU A 93 -42.04 -51.32 24.16
CA LEU A 93 -42.62 -50.01 23.79
C LEU A 93 -44.12 -49.92 24.07
N GLN A 94 -44.89 -50.98 23.76
CA GLN A 94 -46.35 -50.98 23.88
C GLN A 94 -46.82 -51.00 25.31
N LEU A 95 -46.16 -51.78 26.16
CA LEU A 95 -46.62 -52.01 27.52
C LEU A 95 -45.97 -51.10 28.54
N ASP A 96 -44.70 -50.78 28.40
CA ASP A 96 -43.90 -50.22 29.47
C ASP A 96 -43.53 -48.75 29.29
N ASP A 97 -43.45 -48.28 28.05
CA ASP A 97 -43.19 -46.88 27.75
C ASP A 97 -44.30 -45.97 28.27
N GLY A 98 -43.97 -44.89 28.97
CA GLY A 98 -44.93 -43.95 29.51
C GLY A 98 -44.54 -43.33 30.85
N GLN A 99 -45.51 -42.69 31.53
CA GLN A 99 -45.30 -41.96 32.76
C GLN A 99 -45.58 -42.86 33.97
N TRP A 100 -44.58 -43.06 34.81
CA TRP A 100 -44.65 -43.90 35.98
C TRP A 100 -44.65 -43.07 37.23
N GLN A 101 -45.47 -43.44 38.21
CA GLN A 101 -45.54 -42.80 39.53
C GLN A 101 -45.57 -43.85 40.64
N CYS A 102 -44.76 -43.61 41.66
CA CYS A 102 -44.77 -44.39 42.86
C CYS A 102 -45.75 -43.74 43.88
N GLN A 103 -46.62 -44.56 44.44
CA GLN A 103 -47.62 -44.12 45.43
C GLN A 103 -47.51 -44.95 46.69
N VAL A 104 -47.77 -44.29 47.81
CA VAL A 104 -47.89 -44.97 49.11
C VAL A 104 -49.16 -44.47 49.83
N THR A 105 -49.98 -45.40 50.29
CA THR A 105 -51.20 -45.06 51.01
C THR A 105 -50.88 -44.38 52.37
N ALA A 106 -51.82 -43.68 52.95
CA ALA A 106 -51.68 -43.12 54.28
C ALA A 106 -51.34 -44.19 55.31
N SER A 107 -50.60 -43.82 56.35
CA SER A 107 -50.16 -44.68 57.43
C SER A 107 -51.34 -45.33 58.18
N ASN A 108 -52.43 -44.59 58.36
CA ASN A 108 -53.69 -45.02 58.96
C ASN A 108 -54.84 -44.10 58.51
N TYR A 109 -56.02 -44.30 59.00
CA TYR A 109 -57.22 -43.52 58.67
C TYR A 109 -57.12 -42.04 59.09
N ASP A 110 -56.46 -41.75 60.21
CA ASP A 110 -56.44 -40.43 60.79
C ASP A 110 -55.29 -39.55 60.32
N VAL A 111 -54.21 -40.13 59.80
CA VAL A 111 -53.01 -39.44 59.27
C VAL A 111 -53.05 -39.32 57.76
N GLN A 112 -53.11 -38.06 57.28
CA GLN A 112 -53.11 -37.74 55.86
C GLN A 112 -51.66 -37.66 55.26
N ASP A 113 -50.88 -38.71 55.47
CA ASP A 113 -49.47 -38.78 55.05
C ASP A 113 -49.27 -39.69 53.78
N ALA A 114 -50.31 -39.85 52.98
CA ALA A 114 -50.18 -40.51 51.69
C ALA A 114 -49.21 -39.78 50.73
N LEU A 115 -48.38 -40.52 50.02
CA LEU A 115 -47.39 -39.99 49.12
C LEU A 115 -47.68 -40.38 47.71
N SER A 116 -47.49 -39.42 46.79
CA SER A 116 -47.48 -39.68 45.34
C SER A 116 -46.30 -38.95 44.71
N SER A 117 -45.44 -39.64 44.01
CA SER A 117 -44.29 -39.04 43.33
C SER A 117 -44.75 -38.20 42.12
N PRO A 118 -43.96 -37.21 41.71
CA PRO A 118 -44.11 -36.68 40.35
C PRO A 118 -44.03 -37.81 39.31
N PRO A 119 -44.71 -37.68 38.14
CA PRO A 119 -44.59 -38.65 37.07
C PRO A 119 -43.15 -38.63 36.51
N ALA A 120 -42.56 -39.81 36.35
CA ALA A 120 -41.27 -40.03 35.74
C ALA A 120 -41.40 -40.88 34.49
N ALA A 121 -40.86 -40.44 33.39
CA ALA A 121 -40.96 -41.22 32.13
C ALA A 121 -39.97 -42.39 32.15
N LEU A 122 -40.48 -43.57 31.82
CA LEU A 122 -39.69 -44.70 31.33
C LEU A 122 -39.80 -44.69 29.82
N ALA A 123 -38.68 -44.40 29.12
CA ALA A 123 -38.60 -44.39 27.66
C ALA A 123 -37.99 -45.69 27.15
N VAL A 124 -38.78 -46.48 26.42
CA VAL A 124 -38.27 -47.67 25.74
C VAL A 124 -37.73 -47.23 24.40
N ARG A 125 -36.43 -47.36 24.21
CA ARG A 125 -35.68 -46.82 23.07
C ARG A 125 -36.12 -47.45 21.74
N VAL A 126 -36.38 -46.60 20.76
CA VAL A 126 -36.62 -46.96 19.37
C VAL A 126 -35.77 -46.05 18.49
N PRO A 127 -34.86 -46.61 17.65
CA PRO A 127 -34.05 -45.77 16.80
C PRO A 127 -34.90 -45.06 15.73
N PRO A 128 -34.81 -43.75 15.58
CA PRO A 128 -35.50 -43.04 14.51
C PRO A 128 -34.95 -43.42 13.14
N GLN A 129 -35.74 -43.15 12.12
CA GLN A 129 -35.25 -43.19 10.74
C GLN A 129 -34.17 -42.14 10.51
N SER A 130 -33.33 -42.33 9.48
CA SER A 130 -32.34 -41.32 9.07
C SER A 130 -33.03 -39.97 8.84
N PRO A 131 -32.41 -38.87 9.29
CA PRO A 131 -33.00 -37.53 9.16
C PRO A 131 -33.19 -37.17 7.68
N ARG A 132 -34.19 -36.34 7.41
CA ARG A 132 -34.50 -35.82 6.07
C ARG A 132 -34.52 -34.31 6.10
N ILE A 133 -33.86 -33.69 5.09
CA ILE A 133 -33.92 -32.26 4.89
C ILE A 133 -35.12 -31.95 3.98
N LEU A 134 -35.92 -30.97 4.39
CA LEU A 134 -37.04 -30.46 3.59
C LEU A 134 -36.79 -28.97 3.31
N PHE A 135 -37.03 -28.58 2.08
CA PHE A 135 -36.99 -27.21 1.62
C PHE A 135 -38.28 -26.91 0.81
N ASN A 136 -38.94 -25.79 1.13
CA ASN A 136 -40.23 -25.42 0.57
C ASN A 136 -41.30 -26.56 0.66
N GLY A 137 -41.26 -27.29 1.77
CA GLY A 137 -42.22 -28.40 2.01
C GLY A 137 -41.91 -29.72 1.30
N SER A 138 -40.87 -29.74 0.46
CA SER A 138 -40.48 -30.93 -0.30
C SER A 138 -39.19 -31.54 0.24
N HIS A 139 -39.06 -32.86 0.20
CA HIS A 139 -37.84 -33.56 0.60
C HIS A 139 -36.74 -33.28 -0.42
N VAL A 140 -35.59 -32.83 0.08
CA VAL A 140 -34.36 -32.64 -0.71
C VAL A 140 -33.70 -34.00 -0.87
N MET A 141 -33.70 -34.53 -2.10
CA MET A 141 -33.10 -35.83 -2.39
C MET A 141 -31.56 -35.76 -2.37
N PRO A 142 -30.85 -36.86 -2.08
CA PRO A 142 -29.41 -36.92 -2.20
C PRO A 142 -28.92 -36.43 -3.57
N GLY A 143 -27.98 -35.48 -3.59
CA GLY A 143 -27.48 -34.87 -4.83
C GLY A 143 -28.26 -33.65 -5.34
N GLN A 144 -29.41 -33.32 -4.75
CA GLN A 144 -30.10 -32.06 -5.00
C GLN A 144 -29.52 -30.93 -4.14
N ASN A 145 -29.49 -29.74 -4.71
CA ASN A 145 -29.03 -28.53 -4.04
C ASN A 145 -30.21 -27.66 -3.58
N ILE A 146 -30.01 -26.88 -2.54
CA ILE A 146 -30.95 -25.83 -2.14
C ILE A 146 -30.53 -24.55 -2.83
N THR A 147 -31.31 -24.11 -3.83
CA THR A 147 -31.04 -22.87 -4.57
C THR A 147 -31.75 -21.68 -3.90
N VAL A 148 -30.98 -20.67 -3.52
CA VAL A 148 -31.48 -19.46 -2.85
C VAL A 148 -30.74 -18.21 -3.39
N PRO A 149 -31.46 -17.12 -3.73
CA PRO A 149 -30.81 -15.86 -4.09
C PRO A 149 -30.04 -15.27 -2.92
N ALA A 150 -28.86 -14.73 -3.20
CA ALA A 150 -28.04 -14.04 -2.19
C ALA A 150 -28.80 -12.87 -1.55
N GLY A 151 -28.65 -12.72 -0.24
CA GLY A 151 -29.36 -11.73 0.55
C GLY A 151 -30.73 -12.19 1.06
N ASN A 152 -31.29 -13.28 0.53
CA ASN A 152 -32.55 -13.84 1.00
C ASN A 152 -32.34 -14.78 2.20
N ARG A 153 -33.41 -15.02 2.94
CA ARG A 153 -33.45 -16.04 3.98
C ARG A 153 -34.12 -17.32 3.43
N ALA A 154 -33.53 -18.45 3.75
CA ALA A 154 -34.07 -19.76 3.44
C ALA A 154 -34.51 -20.47 4.72
N THR A 155 -35.73 -20.93 4.78
CA THR A 155 -36.21 -21.77 5.86
C THR A 155 -36.05 -23.25 5.47
N VAL A 156 -35.16 -23.92 6.18
CA VAL A 156 -34.85 -25.34 5.94
C VAL A 156 -35.31 -26.13 7.17
N VAL A 157 -35.92 -27.25 6.94
CA VAL A 157 -36.46 -28.11 8.00
C VAL A 157 -35.74 -29.46 7.96
N CYS A 158 -35.37 -29.96 9.14
CA CYS A 158 -34.87 -31.30 9.31
C CYS A 158 -35.87 -32.11 10.16
N GLU A 159 -36.19 -33.29 9.72
CA GLU A 159 -37.14 -34.18 10.37
C GLU A 159 -36.55 -35.59 10.56
N ALA A 160 -36.59 -36.08 11.82
CA ALA A 160 -36.23 -37.44 12.18
C ALA A 160 -37.45 -38.13 12.82
N ARG A 161 -38.01 -39.12 12.16
CA ARG A 161 -39.31 -39.73 12.51
C ARG A 161 -39.14 -41.09 13.17
N TYR A 162 -40.17 -41.47 13.94
CA TYR A 162 -40.35 -42.78 14.56
C TYR A 162 -39.32 -43.11 15.66
N GLY A 163 -38.70 -42.11 16.29
CA GLY A 163 -37.78 -42.28 17.42
C GLY A 163 -38.45 -42.25 18.79
N ASN A 164 -37.97 -43.03 19.72
CA ASN A 164 -38.27 -42.87 21.14
C ASN A 164 -37.01 -43.07 21.98
N PRO A 165 -36.61 -42.08 22.80
CA PRO A 165 -37.13 -40.70 22.84
C PRO A 165 -36.97 -39.97 21.49
N PRO A 166 -37.57 -38.78 21.30
CA PRO A 166 -37.38 -38.01 20.11
C PRO A 166 -35.92 -37.66 19.91
N ALA A 167 -35.42 -37.71 18.66
CA ALA A 167 -34.04 -37.37 18.34
C ALA A 167 -33.72 -35.88 18.65
N TYR A 168 -32.50 -35.60 19.07
CA TYR A 168 -31.99 -34.26 19.14
C TYR A 168 -31.30 -33.89 17.83
N ILE A 169 -31.70 -32.75 17.20
CA ILE A 169 -31.23 -32.38 15.87
C ILE A 169 -30.28 -31.17 15.98
N GLU A 170 -29.12 -31.28 15.33
CA GLU A 170 -28.14 -30.21 15.18
C GLU A 170 -27.92 -29.90 13.70
N TRP A 171 -27.60 -28.63 13.42
CA TRP A 171 -27.28 -28.17 12.09
C TRP A 171 -25.81 -27.78 11.97
N TYR A 172 -25.22 -28.06 10.82
CA TYR A 172 -23.84 -27.73 10.49
C TYR A 172 -23.75 -27.17 9.08
N LEU A 173 -22.96 -26.10 8.93
CA LEU A 173 -22.52 -25.60 7.63
C LEU A 173 -21.03 -25.92 7.54
N GLU A 174 -20.69 -26.95 6.76
CA GLU A 174 -19.37 -27.58 6.79
C GLU A 174 -19.04 -28.13 8.20
N LYS A 175 -18.16 -27.43 8.91
CA LYS A 175 -17.75 -27.75 10.30
C LYS A 175 -18.35 -26.81 11.34
N GLU A 176 -19.01 -25.75 10.91
CA GLU A 176 -19.58 -24.72 11.76
C GLU A 176 -20.98 -25.14 12.24
N ARG A 177 -21.18 -25.18 13.55
CA ARG A 177 -22.50 -25.48 14.12
C ARG A 177 -23.40 -24.26 14.02
N LEU A 178 -24.60 -24.46 13.48
CA LEU A 178 -25.62 -23.43 13.37
C LEU A 178 -26.69 -23.60 14.45
N THR A 179 -27.25 -22.48 14.91
CA THR A 179 -28.34 -22.47 15.86
C THR A 179 -29.67 -22.60 15.12
N ALA A 180 -30.46 -23.61 15.47
CA ALA A 180 -31.79 -23.77 14.95
C ALA A 180 -32.72 -22.64 15.44
N TRP A 181 -33.65 -22.22 14.59
CA TRP A 181 -34.73 -21.29 14.98
C TRP A 181 -35.66 -21.94 16.02
N SER A 182 -36.05 -23.20 15.78
CA SER A 182 -36.89 -23.95 16.68
C SER A 182 -36.65 -25.45 16.53
N GLN A 183 -36.90 -26.19 17.62
CA GLN A 183 -37.04 -27.65 17.58
C GLN A 183 -38.30 -28.04 18.30
N THR A 184 -39.10 -28.89 17.67
CA THR A 184 -40.39 -29.40 18.17
C THR A 184 -40.46 -30.90 18.01
N ASN A 185 -41.19 -31.56 18.91
CA ASN A 185 -41.43 -33.00 18.87
C ASN A 185 -42.93 -33.24 18.78
N ALA A 186 -43.35 -34.06 17.87
CA ALA A 186 -44.75 -34.46 17.71
C ALA A 186 -44.89 -35.97 17.79
N SER A 187 -45.93 -36.47 18.46
CA SER A 187 -46.24 -37.90 18.44
C SER A 187 -46.68 -38.34 17.05
N GLU A 188 -46.21 -39.49 16.60
CA GLU A 188 -46.64 -40.06 15.36
C GLU A 188 -48.06 -40.63 15.44
N VAL A 189 -48.94 -40.24 14.54
CA VAL A 189 -50.36 -40.67 14.55
C VAL A 189 -50.48 -42.17 14.25
N GLU A 190 -49.68 -42.64 13.31
CA GLU A 190 -49.73 -44.04 12.85
C GLU A 190 -49.10 -45.05 13.81
N ARG A 191 -48.17 -44.57 14.62
CA ARG A 191 -47.42 -45.36 15.62
C ARG A 191 -47.35 -44.60 16.97
N PRO A 192 -48.37 -44.73 17.80
CA PRO A 192 -48.32 -44.08 19.10
C PRO A 192 -47.09 -44.55 19.91
N ARG A 193 -46.52 -43.65 20.74
CA ARG A 193 -45.31 -43.82 21.56
C ARG A 193 -43.99 -43.67 20.81
N VAL A 194 -43.99 -43.29 19.54
CA VAL A 194 -42.81 -42.82 18.83
C VAL A 194 -43.04 -41.37 18.34
N TRP A 195 -41.99 -40.68 18.12
CA TRP A 195 -42.00 -39.24 17.91
C TRP A 195 -41.36 -38.87 16.57
N ALA A 196 -41.88 -37.80 15.98
CA ALA A 196 -41.17 -37.03 14.95
C ALA A 196 -40.48 -35.84 15.62
N ALA A 197 -39.16 -35.80 15.57
CA ALA A 197 -38.36 -34.61 15.93
C ALA A 197 -38.23 -33.76 14.68
N ARG A 198 -38.56 -32.47 14.78
CA ARG A 198 -38.51 -31.50 13.69
C ARG A 198 -37.74 -30.27 14.13
N SER A 199 -36.65 -29.93 13.41
CA SER A 199 -35.86 -28.76 13.63
C SER A 199 -35.93 -27.80 12.45
N VAL A 200 -36.15 -26.53 12.70
CA VAL A 200 -36.26 -25.47 11.67
C VAL A 200 -35.03 -24.59 11.77
N LEU A 201 -34.36 -24.41 10.63
CA LEU A 201 -33.21 -23.51 10.49
C LEU A 201 -33.61 -22.36 9.56
N GLU A 202 -33.38 -21.12 9.99
CA GLU A 202 -33.36 -19.95 9.14
C GLU A 202 -31.94 -19.64 8.72
N LEU A 203 -31.64 -19.80 7.46
CA LEU A 203 -30.33 -19.59 6.89
C LEU A 203 -30.31 -18.30 6.05
N GLY A 204 -29.43 -17.37 6.36
CA GLY A 204 -29.15 -16.22 5.50
C GLY A 204 -28.25 -16.64 4.33
N ALA A 205 -28.75 -16.55 3.10
CA ALA A 205 -27.99 -16.90 1.91
C ALA A 205 -26.95 -15.81 1.60
N THR A 206 -25.71 -16.00 2.04
CA THR A 206 -24.58 -15.15 1.68
C THR A 206 -23.81 -15.74 0.51
N ARG A 207 -23.11 -14.91 -0.26
CA ARG A 207 -22.23 -15.40 -1.36
C ARG A 207 -21.22 -16.43 -0.86
N SER A 208 -20.64 -16.20 0.31
CA SER A 208 -19.67 -17.10 0.93
C SER A 208 -20.24 -18.48 1.33
N ALA A 209 -21.55 -18.61 1.35
CA ALA A 209 -22.23 -19.89 1.59
C ALA A 209 -22.44 -20.71 0.32
N HIS A 210 -22.22 -20.13 -0.87
CA HIS A 210 -22.32 -20.86 -2.13
C HIS A 210 -21.34 -22.02 -2.19
N GLY A 211 -21.84 -23.20 -2.59
CA GLY A 211 -21.03 -24.41 -2.69
C GLY A 211 -20.70 -25.07 -1.35
N ARG A 212 -21.16 -24.52 -0.21
CA ARG A 212 -20.93 -25.13 1.11
C ARG A 212 -21.98 -26.19 1.41
N GLN A 213 -21.56 -27.22 2.16
CA GLN A 213 -22.43 -28.33 2.56
C GLN A 213 -23.19 -27.94 3.82
N LEU A 214 -24.54 -28.00 3.74
CA LEU A 214 -25.45 -27.92 4.87
C LEU A 214 -25.79 -29.32 5.34
N ALA A 215 -25.53 -29.63 6.59
CA ALA A 215 -25.81 -30.92 7.20
C ALA A 215 -26.81 -30.82 8.36
N CYS A 216 -27.71 -31.74 8.42
CA CYS A 216 -28.62 -32.00 9.52
C CYS A 216 -28.18 -33.27 10.21
N ARG A 217 -27.86 -33.23 11.50
CA ARG A 217 -27.40 -34.34 12.32
C ARG A 217 -28.45 -34.67 13.38
N ALA A 218 -28.99 -35.88 13.36
CA ALA A 218 -29.90 -36.39 14.38
C ALA A 218 -29.14 -37.29 15.35
N HIS A 219 -29.13 -36.95 16.62
CA HIS A 219 -28.54 -37.72 17.70
C HIS A 219 -29.61 -38.58 18.37
N HIS A 220 -29.31 -39.86 18.59
CA HIS A 220 -30.16 -40.76 19.33
C HIS A 220 -29.35 -41.89 19.99
N PRO A 221 -29.63 -42.26 21.26
CA PRO A 221 -28.85 -43.25 22.00
C PRO A 221 -28.94 -44.69 21.40
N SER A 222 -29.94 -44.98 20.59
CA SER A 222 -30.08 -46.27 19.90
C SER A 222 -29.39 -46.33 18.53
N TYR A 223 -28.76 -45.25 18.08
CA TYR A 223 -27.95 -45.33 16.87
C TYR A 223 -26.61 -46.05 17.17
N PRO A 224 -26.04 -46.78 16.21
CA PRO A 224 -24.69 -47.28 16.33
C PRO A 224 -23.71 -46.13 16.52
N SER A 225 -22.59 -46.38 17.21
CA SER A 225 -21.50 -45.38 17.33
C SER A 225 -21.20 -44.76 15.95
N PRO A 226 -21.12 -43.43 15.84
CA PRO A 226 -21.00 -42.39 16.87
C PRO A 226 -22.34 -41.85 17.44
N TYR A 227 -23.42 -42.61 17.46
CA TYR A 227 -24.72 -42.26 18.04
C TYR A 227 -25.48 -41.14 17.32
N TYR A 228 -25.20 -40.91 16.04
CA TYR A 228 -25.92 -39.97 15.19
C TYR A 228 -26.06 -40.46 13.75
N ARG A 229 -26.96 -39.83 13.01
CA ARG A 229 -27.11 -39.97 11.56
C ARG A 229 -27.21 -38.60 10.93
N ASP A 230 -26.57 -38.42 9.77
CA ASP A 230 -26.54 -37.17 9.02
C ASP A 230 -27.37 -37.26 7.74
N SER A 231 -27.96 -36.13 7.38
CA SER A 231 -28.46 -35.86 6.03
C SER A 231 -27.84 -34.52 5.59
N TYR A 232 -27.43 -34.41 4.34
CA TYR A 232 -26.73 -33.22 3.84
C TYR A 232 -27.19 -32.82 2.45
N THR A 233 -27.02 -31.52 2.15
CA THR A 233 -27.28 -30.93 0.84
C THR A 233 -26.29 -29.81 0.59
N MET A 234 -26.07 -29.42 -0.67
CA MET A 234 -25.23 -28.28 -1.02
C MET A 234 -26.09 -27.03 -1.18
N LEU A 235 -25.54 -25.90 -0.74
CA LEU A 235 -26.16 -24.59 -0.95
C LEU A 235 -25.77 -24.04 -2.31
N ASP A 236 -26.75 -23.81 -3.15
CA ASP A 236 -26.61 -23.16 -4.45
C ASP A 236 -27.10 -21.72 -4.33
N VAL A 237 -26.22 -20.82 -3.87
CA VAL A 237 -26.56 -19.41 -3.72
C VAL A 237 -26.36 -18.69 -5.05
N THR A 238 -27.43 -18.11 -5.59
CA THR A 238 -27.38 -17.38 -6.86
C THR A 238 -27.16 -15.90 -6.65
N PHE A 239 -26.28 -15.28 -7.43
CA PHE A 239 -25.93 -13.86 -7.31
C PHE A 239 -25.41 -13.25 -8.61
N VAL A 240 -25.58 -11.93 -8.72
CA VAL A 240 -25.03 -11.11 -9.80
C VAL A 240 -23.50 -11.12 -9.74
N PRO A 241 -22.79 -11.17 -10.88
CA PRO A 241 -21.34 -11.23 -10.90
C PRO A 241 -20.69 -10.05 -10.19
N VAL A 242 -19.54 -10.32 -9.56
CA VAL A 242 -18.58 -9.32 -9.13
C VAL A 242 -17.29 -9.58 -9.88
N VAL A 243 -16.67 -8.52 -10.39
CA VAL A 243 -15.44 -8.63 -11.17
C VAL A 243 -14.25 -8.03 -10.44
N SER A 244 -13.08 -8.57 -10.73
CA SER A 244 -11.79 -8.02 -10.31
C SER A 244 -10.78 -8.15 -11.45
N ILE A 245 -9.85 -7.21 -11.56
CA ILE A 245 -8.76 -7.27 -12.54
C ILE A 245 -7.51 -7.75 -11.81
N VAL A 246 -6.86 -8.76 -12.37
CA VAL A 246 -5.60 -9.33 -11.89
C VAL A 246 -4.55 -9.16 -12.97
N GLY A 247 -3.32 -8.85 -12.57
CA GLY A 247 -2.22 -8.47 -13.47
C GLY A 247 -2.05 -6.96 -13.54
N GLY A 248 -0.92 -6.51 -14.05
CA GLY A 248 -0.60 -5.08 -14.12
C GLY A 248 -0.52 -4.44 -12.73
N ASP A 249 0.40 -4.92 -11.91
CA ASP A 249 0.71 -4.28 -10.63
C ASP A 249 1.14 -2.81 -10.85
N ALA A 250 0.96 -1.98 -9.84
CA ALA A 250 1.19 -0.54 -9.94
C ALA A 250 2.61 -0.17 -10.42
N SER A 251 3.62 -0.97 -10.07
CA SER A 251 5.00 -0.77 -10.50
C SER A 251 5.20 -1.07 -12.00
N THR A 252 4.58 -2.14 -12.49
CA THR A 252 4.59 -2.51 -13.91
C THR A 252 3.87 -1.47 -14.75
N LEU A 253 2.71 -1.00 -14.31
CA LEU A 253 1.94 0.01 -15.04
C LEU A 253 2.60 1.38 -15.03
N ALA A 254 3.25 1.78 -13.95
CA ALA A 254 3.95 3.06 -13.84
C ALA A 254 5.13 3.17 -14.80
N ASN A 255 5.78 2.04 -15.12
CA ASN A 255 6.98 1.98 -15.95
C ASN A 255 6.76 1.27 -17.31
N LEU A 256 5.52 1.18 -17.75
CA LEU A 256 5.20 0.49 -19.00
C LEU A 256 5.66 1.30 -20.20
N GLU A 257 6.71 0.84 -20.86
CA GLU A 257 7.34 1.50 -22.02
C GLU A 257 6.89 0.85 -23.33
N GLU A 258 6.74 1.66 -24.38
CA GLU A 258 6.42 1.21 -25.73
C GLU A 258 7.49 0.25 -26.24
N GLY A 259 7.04 -0.85 -26.86
CA GLY A 259 7.94 -1.91 -27.33
C GLY A 259 8.28 -2.96 -26.28
N SER A 260 7.84 -2.79 -25.01
CA SER A 260 7.95 -3.85 -24.01
C SER A 260 7.19 -5.11 -24.45
N SER A 261 7.53 -6.27 -23.86
CA SER A 261 7.14 -7.58 -24.38
C SER A 261 5.63 -7.79 -24.43
N ALA A 262 4.96 -7.82 -23.32
CA ALA A 262 3.51 -8.00 -23.27
C ALA A 262 2.95 -7.56 -21.91
N LEU A 263 1.80 -6.93 -21.91
CA LEU A 263 0.96 -6.74 -20.74
C LEU A 263 -0.21 -7.70 -20.81
N THR A 264 -0.36 -8.54 -19.79
CA THR A 264 -1.50 -9.45 -19.66
C THR A 264 -2.34 -9.05 -18.45
N LEU A 265 -3.62 -8.78 -18.69
CA LEU A 265 -4.61 -8.54 -17.67
C LEU A 265 -5.63 -9.69 -17.67
N GLU A 266 -6.05 -10.15 -16.51
CA GLU A 266 -7.08 -11.16 -16.34
C GLU A 266 -8.28 -10.57 -15.57
N CYS A 267 -9.44 -10.63 -16.16
CA CYS A 267 -10.69 -10.27 -15.51
C CYS A 267 -11.29 -11.52 -14.85
N ARG A 268 -11.27 -11.57 -13.55
CA ARG A 268 -11.90 -12.62 -12.76
C ARG A 268 -13.29 -12.19 -12.37
N ALA A 269 -14.26 -13.02 -12.71
CA ALA A 269 -15.65 -12.82 -12.38
C ALA A 269 -16.14 -13.93 -11.47
N ASP A 270 -16.69 -13.56 -10.32
CA ASP A 270 -17.36 -14.45 -9.38
C ASP A 270 -18.86 -14.21 -9.45
N GLY A 271 -19.61 -15.20 -9.92
CA GLY A 271 -21.05 -15.11 -10.10
C GLY A 271 -21.70 -16.48 -10.28
N ASN A 272 -22.90 -16.63 -9.77
CA ASN A 272 -23.69 -17.84 -9.95
C ASN A 272 -25.12 -17.48 -10.45
N PRO A 273 -25.51 -17.96 -11.63
CA PRO A 273 -24.81 -18.84 -12.60
C PRO A 273 -23.53 -18.22 -13.16
N SER A 274 -22.64 -19.07 -13.70
CA SER A 274 -21.35 -18.67 -14.27
C SER A 274 -21.49 -17.53 -15.26
N PRO A 275 -20.75 -16.44 -15.10
CA PRO A 275 -20.91 -15.24 -15.90
C PRO A 275 -20.11 -15.27 -17.20
N TYR A 276 -20.59 -14.53 -18.19
CA TYR A 276 -19.85 -14.14 -19.37
C TYR A 276 -19.10 -12.82 -19.10
N VAL A 277 -17.81 -12.75 -19.48
CA VAL A 277 -16.90 -11.62 -19.23
C VAL A 277 -16.56 -10.93 -20.53
N TRP A 278 -16.47 -9.56 -20.51
CA TRP A 278 -15.98 -8.78 -21.62
C TRP A 278 -15.17 -7.57 -21.15
N TRP A 279 -14.33 -7.08 -22.06
CA TRP A 279 -13.51 -5.89 -21.84
C TRP A 279 -14.04 -4.69 -22.63
N THR A 280 -13.82 -3.50 -22.08
CA THR A 280 -14.05 -2.21 -22.76
C THR A 280 -12.76 -1.40 -22.76
N LYS A 281 -12.58 -0.56 -23.78
CA LYS A 281 -11.53 0.46 -23.83
C LYS A 281 -12.18 1.82 -24.05
N ASN A 282 -11.94 2.77 -23.16
CA ASN A 282 -12.55 4.11 -23.19
C ASN A 282 -14.09 4.05 -23.32
N GLY A 283 -14.72 3.05 -22.69
CA GLY A 283 -16.15 2.82 -22.71
C GLY A 283 -16.69 2.02 -23.92
N GLN A 284 -15.87 1.74 -24.91
CA GLN A 284 -16.26 0.92 -26.08
C GLN A 284 -15.85 -0.54 -25.87
N VAL A 285 -16.74 -1.47 -26.21
CA VAL A 285 -16.45 -2.90 -26.11
C VAL A 285 -15.37 -3.26 -27.11
N ILE A 286 -14.33 -3.91 -26.62
CA ILE A 286 -13.28 -4.48 -27.46
C ILE A 286 -13.54 -5.98 -27.63
N ALA A 287 -13.29 -6.47 -28.86
CA ALA A 287 -13.45 -7.89 -29.17
C ALA A 287 -12.40 -8.70 -28.40
N THR A 288 -12.80 -9.27 -27.26
CA THR A 288 -11.99 -10.19 -26.47
C THR A 288 -12.72 -11.51 -26.33
N ASN A 289 -12.03 -12.56 -26.64
CA ASN A 289 -12.55 -13.91 -26.41
C ASN A 289 -12.19 -14.36 -24.99
N GLY A 290 -12.87 -13.80 -23.99
CA GLY A 290 -12.76 -14.31 -22.62
C GLY A 290 -12.14 -13.35 -21.62
N ALA A 291 -11.73 -13.91 -20.50
CA ALA A 291 -11.27 -13.18 -19.31
C ALA A 291 -9.90 -12.52 -19.47
N LYS A 292 -9.05 -12.98 -20.40
CA LYS A 292 -7.68 -12.48 -20.58
C LYS A 292 -7.61 -11.44 -21.69
N LEU A 293 -7.03 -10.29 -21.36
CA LEU A 293 -6.64 -9.23 -22.30
C LEU A 293 -5.12 -9.23 -22.41
N ILE A 294 -4.60 -9.44 -23.62
CA ILE A 294 -3.18 -9.48 -23.91
C ILE A 294 -2.86 -8.33 -24.88
N LEU A 295 -1.99 -7.42 -24.45
CA LEU A 295 -1.47 -6.32 -25.24
C LEU A 295 -0.01 -6.63 -25.59
N ALA A 296 0.24 -7.08 -26.82
CA ALA A 296 1.56 -7.52 -27.28
C ALA A 296 1.76 -7.28 -28.78
N PRO A 297 2.87 -6.63 -29.22
CA PRO A 297 3.75 -5.84 -28.37
C PRO A 297 3.02 -4.61 -27.80
N VAL A 298 3.50 -4.08 -26.67
CA VAL A 298 2.93 -2.87 -26.09
C VAL A 298 3.20 -1.68 -27.02
N SER A 299 2.17 -0.91 -27.33
CA SER A 299 2.23 0.26 -28.22
C SER A 299 1.50 1.44 -27.59
N ARG A 300 1.95 2.67 -27.87
CA ARG A 300 1.30 3.91 -27.42
C ARG A 300 -0.21 3.95 -27.70
N ASN A 301 -0.66 3.29 -28.77
CA ASN A 301 -2.08 3.17 -29.10
C ASN A 301 -2.88 2.32 -28.09
N HIS A 302 -2.22 1.55 -27.24
CA HIS A 302 -2.86 0.80 -26.16
C HIS A 302 -3.11 1.63 -24.91
N SER A 303 -2.63 2.89 -24.82
CA SER A 303 -2.99 3.79 -23.72
C SER A 303 -4.49 4.02 -23.66
N GLY A 304 -5.02 4.13 -22.43
CA GLY A 304 -6.43 4.39 -22.19
C GLY A 304 -6.99 3.68 -20.98
N ILE A 305 -8.28 3.90 -20.73
CA ILE A 305 -9.00 3.30 -19.59
C ILE A 305 -9.65 2.00 -20.06
N TYR A 306 -9.21 0.89 -19.48
CA TYR A 306 -9.78 -0.43 -19.72
C TYR A 306 -10.75 -0.78 -18.60
N GLY A 307 -11.92 -1.28 -18.95
CA GLY A 307 -12.94 -1.72 -18.02
C GLY A 307 -13.25 -3.20 -18.22
N CYS A 308 -13.37 -3.94 -17.11
CA CYS A 308 -13.84 -5.30 -17.11
C CYS A 308 -15.26 -5.34 -16.56
N GLN A 309 -16.15 -6.09 -17.22
CA GLN A 309 -17.53 -6.36 -16.79
C GLN A 309 -17.89 -7.81 -17.03
N ALA A 310 -18.89 -8.29 -16.28
CA ALA A 310 -19.43 -9.63 -16.43
C ALA A 310 -20.94 -9.63 -16.31
N ARG A 311 -21.61 -10.59 -16.94
CA ARG A 311 -23.06 -10.76 -16.92
C ARG A 311 -23.44 -12.22 -16.77
N ASN A 312 -24.43 -12.47 -15.95
CA ASN A 312 -25.15 -13.75 -15.92
C ASN A 312 -26.67 -13.52 -16.13
N SER A 313 -27.50 -14.54 -15.96
CA SER A 313 -28.95 -14.46 -16.12
C SER A 313 -29.61 -13.50 -15.11
N LEU A 314 -28.97 -13.18 -14.00
CA LEU A 314 -29.51 -12.33 -12.94
C LEU A 314 -29.19 -10.84 -13.15
N GLY A 315 -28.12 -10.52 -13.88
CA GLY A 315 -27.73 -9.14 -14.09
C GLY A 315 -26.29 -8.96 -14.56
N THR A 316 -25.87 -7.69 -14.62
CA THR A 316 -24.54 -7.27 -15.05
C THR A 316 -23.80 -6.68 -13.85
N SER A 317 -22.50 -6.96 -13.75
CA SER A 317 -21.62 -6.41 -12.71
C SER A 317 -21.37 -4.91 -12.92
N ASP A 318 -20.93 -4.23 -11.86
CA ASP A 318 -20.26 -2.94 -12.01
C ASP A 318 -18.99 -3.11 -12.84
N SER A 319 -18.54 -2.00 -13.49
CA SER A 319 -17.30 -1.98 -14.26
C SER A 319 -16.11 -1.67 -13.36
N VAL A 320 -15.18 -2.61 -13.26
CA VAL A 320 -13.87 -2.35 -12.65
C VAL A 320 -12.94 -1.82 -13.72
N LYS A 321 -12.30 -0.67 -13.47
CA LYS A 321 -11.48 0.05 -14.44
C LYS A 321 -10.01 0.06 -14.03
N ILE A 322 -9.15 0.01 -15.03
CA ILE A 322 -7.70 0.17 -14.92
C ILE A 322 -7.23 1.14 -16.02
N GLU A 323 -6.40 2.09 -15.65
CA GLU A 323 -5.79 3.01 -16.61
C GLU A 323 -4.43 2.49 -17.02
N ILE A 324 -4.20 2.44 -18.32
CA ILE A 324 -2.92 2.05 -18.94
C ILE A 324 -2.35 3.29 -19.60
N ASP A 325 -1.20 3.74 -19.08
CA ASP A 325 -0.45 4.86 -19.62
C ASP A 325 0.92 4.37 -20.08
N ILE A 326 1.09 4.29 -21.41
CA ILE A 326 2.30 3.77 -22.01
C ILE A 326 3.31 4.89 -22.22
N LYS A 327 4.45 4.73 -21.59
CA LYS A 327 5.56 5.67 -21.69
C LYS A 327 6.34 5.42 -22.99
N TYR A 328 6.86 6.50 -23.58
CA TYR A 328 7.75 6.42 -24.74
C TYR A 328 8.74 7.59 -24.75
N PRO A 329 9.96 7.34 -25.32
CA PRO A 329 11.01 8.34 -25.35
C PRO A 329 10.60 9.55 -26.21
N PRO A 330 11.22 10.71 -25.98
CA PRO A 330 10.93 11.90 -26.76
C PRO A 330 11.40 11.72 -28.21
N ARG A 331 10.67 12.33 -29.14
CA ARG A 331 11.06 12.45 -30.52
C ARG A 331 10.81 13.87 -30.99
N VAL A 332 11.86 14.57 -31.37
CA VAL A 332 11.70 15.88 -31.99
C VAL A 332 11.07 15.66 -33.38
N THR A 333 9.91 16.26 -33.58
CA THR A 333 9.11 16.13 -34.82
C THR A 333 9.35 17.30 -35.77
N TRP A 334 9.78 18.44 -35.23
CA TRP A 334 10.04 19.63 -35.99
C TRP A 334 10.96 20.59 -35.25
N VAL A 335 11.87 21.23 -35.98
CA VAL A 335 12.71 22.33 -35.54
C VAL A 335 12.79 23.36 -36.66
N GLY A 336 12.72 24.62 -36.34
CA GLY A 336 12.72 25.60 -37.43
C GLY A 336 12.61 27.05 -36.98
N PRO A 337 12.34 27.98 -37.92
CA PRO A 337 11.55 27.81 -39.16
C PRO A 337 12.21 27.00 -40.26
N ASP A 338 13.53 27.16 -40.50
CA ASP A 338 14.28 26.48 -41.54
C ASP A 338 15.61 25.95 -41.00
N THR A 339 16.31 25.11 -41.78
CA THR A 339 17.63 24.59 -41.40
C THR A 339 18.73 25.65 -41.44
N VAL A 340 18.50 26.73 -42.21
CA VAL A 340 19.36 27.91 -42.27
C VAL A 340 18.46 29.15 -42.11
N VAL A 341 18.72 29.93 -41.09
CA VAL A 341 18.02 31.16 -40.80
C VAL A 341 18.95 32.34 -40.97
N GLU A 342 18.58 33.30 -41.82
CA GLU A 342 19.31 34.54 -42.00
C GLU A 342 18.65 35.67 -41.18
N ALA A 343 19.44 36.39 -40.42
CA ALA A 343 18.95 37.50 -39.60
C ALA A 343 19.84 38.72 -39.78
N ASN A 344 19.23 39.90 -39.86
CA ASN A 344 20.02 41.13 -39.85
C ASN A 344 20.57 41.41 -38.46
N LEU A 345 21.77 41.96 -38.41
CA LEU A 345 22.38 42.41 -37.16
C LEU A 345 21.40 43.30 -36.37
N PHE A 346 21.30 43.07 -35.07
CA PHE A 346 20.40 43.74 -34.11
C PHE A 346 18.88 43.46 -34.28
N SER A 347 18.51 42.52 -35.19
CA SER A 347 17.12 42.07 -35.29
C SER A 347 16.76 41.04 -34.21
N GLN A 348 15.51 40.59 -34.23
CA GLN A 348 15.02 39.49 -33.40
C GLN A 348 14.88 38.22 -34.22
N VAL A 349 15.23 37.08 -33.63
CA VAL A 349 15.08 35.75 -34.23
C VAL A 349 14.35 34.84 -33.24
N THR A 350 13.42 34.03 -33.74
CA THR A 350 12.74 33.01 -32.97
C THR A 350 12.96 31.63 -33.62
N LEU A 351 13.46 30.68 -32.85
CA LEU A 351 13.57 29.28 -33.23
C LEU A 351 12.61 28.44 -32.37
N ASP A 352 11.83 27.58 -33.01
CA ASP A 352 10.87 26.71 -32.36
C ASP A 352 11.31 25.26 -32.44
N CYS A 353 11.01 24.51 -31.38
CA CYS A 353 11.23 23.08 -31.28
C CYS A 353 9.97 22.36 -30.82
N LYS A 354 9.54 21.35 -31.56
CA LYS A 354 8.39 20.53 -31.23
C LYS A 354 8.81 19.08 -31.06
N ALA A 355 8.43 18.48 -29.94
CA ALA A 355 8.71 17.08 -29.68
C ALA A 355 7.47 16.40 -29.06
N GLU A 356 7.33 15.11 -29.35
CA GLU A 356 6.35 14.21 -28.78
C GLU A 356 7.06 13.25 -27.83
N GLY A 357 6.43 12.93 -26.71
CA GLY A 357 6.94 11.99 -25.70
C GLY A 357 5.93 11.80 -24.60
N ASN A 358 6.01 10.68 -23.89
CA ASN A 358 5.23 10.45 -22.69
C ASN A 358 6.14 9.87 -21.60
N PRO A 359 6.37 10.58 -20.51
CA PRO A 359 5.84 11.90 -20.14
C PRO A 359 6.21 13.02 -21.13
N PRO A 360 5.46 14.15 -21.13
CA PRO A 360 5.78 15.29 -21.98
C PRO A 360 7.24 15.72 -21.80
N PRO A 361 8.00 15.94 -22.91
CA PRO A 361 9.41 16.25 -22.79
C PRO A 361 9.66 17.69 -22.31
N SER A 362 10.76 17.87 -21.62
CA SER A 362 11.42 19.15 -21.39
C SER A 362 12.37 19.44 -22.53
N TYR A 363 12.69 20.72 -22.74
CA TYR A 363 13.52 21.18 -23.83
C TYR A 363 14.80 21.83 -23.32
N THR A 364 15.88 21.69 -24.09
CA THR A 364 17.12 22.42 -23.84
C THR A 364 17.73 22.80 -25.19
N TRP A 365 17.94 24.09 -25.41
CA TRP A 365 18.64 24.59 -26.59
C TRP A 365 20.12 24.72 -26.30
N TYR A 366 20.91 24.26 -27.29
CA TYR A 366 22.36 24.35 -27.26
C TYR A 366 22.82 25.22 -28.45
N HIS A 367 23.79 26.09 -28.16
CA HIS A 367 24.46 26.90 -29.15
C HIS A 367 25.89 26.43 -29.34
N ASN A 368 26.29 26.22 -30.58
CA ASN A 368 27.64 25.96 -31.01
C ASN A 368 28.09 27.11 -31.93
N PRO A 369 28.86 28.08 -31.39
CA PRO A 369 29.27 29.26 -32.15
C PRO A 369 30.18 28.89 -33.32
N ALA A 370 30.10 29.65 -34.40
CA ALA A 370 30.92 29.44 -35.60
C ALA A 370 32.38 29.89 -35.40
N SER A 371 32.67 30.77 -34.43
CA SER A 371 34.02 31.29 -34.15
C SER A 371 34.57 30.74 -32.86
N SER A 372 35.75 30.16 -32.90
CA SER A 372 36.49 29.69 -31.74
C SER A 372 37.18 30.83 -30.96
N ALA A 373 37.37 31.99 -31.62
CA ALA A 373 38.10 33.13 -31.02
C ALA A 373 37.36 33.78 -29.83
N ARG A 374 36.10 33.44 -29.59
CA ARG A 374 35.23 34.01 -28.53
C ARG A 374 34.99 33.09 -27.33
N ILE A 375 35.52 31.87 -27.39
CA ILE A 375 35.37 30.93 -26.28
C ILE A 375 36.47 31.20 -25.23
N ASN A 376 36.21 32.14 -24.37
CA ASN A 376 37.06 32.39 -23.16
C ASN A 376 36.78 31.36 -22.05
N SER A 377 36.22 30.22 -22.34
CA SER A 377 35.94 29.17 -21.37
C SER A 377 36.45 27.81 -21.85
N LEU A 378 37.02 27.08 -20.93
CA LEU A 378 37.59 25.73 -21.01
C LEU A 378 36.65 24.62 -21.49
N GLN A 379 35.59 24.95 -22.27
CA GLN A 379 34.64 23.97 -22.83
C GLN A 379 34.62 24.09 -24.36
N ASP A 380 35.34 23.19 -24.99
CA ASP A 380 35.12 22.85 -26.41
C ASP A 380 33.74 22.22 -26.54
N GLY A 381 32.77 22.98 -27.05
CA GLY A 381 31.47 22.38 -27.35
C GLY A 381 30.26 23.33 -27.23
N ALA A 382 29.10 22.79 -27.60
CA ALA A 382 27.82 23.45 -27.48
C ALA A 382 27.42 23.68 -25.99
N TYR A 383 26.99 24.88 -25.66
CA TYR A 383 26.52 25.22 -24.30
C TYR A 383 25.01 25.47 -24.26
N PRO A 384 24.35 25.13 -23.13
CA PRO A 384 22.91 25.33 -23.00
C PRO A 384 22.57 26.82 -22.84
N ILE A 385 21.55 27.27 -23.56
CA ILE A 385 21.15 28.68 -23.61
C ILE A 385 19.71 28.93 -23.23
N SER A 386 18.81 27.93 -23.35
CA SER A 386 17.39 28.05 -23.01
C SER A 386 16.80 26.68 -22.73
N THR A 387 15.75 26.68 -21.88
CA THR A 387 14.96 25.46 -21.54
C THR A 387 13.51 25.55 -22.05
N THR A 388 13.20 26.53 -22.87
CA THR A 388 11.86 26.71 -23.44
C THR A 388 11.77 26.06 -24.82
N PRO A 389 10.58 25.57 -25.25
CA PRO A 389 10.41 25.04 -26.60
C PRO A 389 10.66 26.10 -27.68
N GLN A 390 10.48 27.35 -27.36
CA GLN A 390 10.73 28.49 -28.24
C GLN A 390 11.92 29.29 -27.73
N LEU A 391 12.98 29.35 -28.53
CA LEU A 391 14.16 30.17 -28.27
C LEU A 391 13.98 31.53 -28.95
N GLN A 392 13.96 32.61 -28.13
CA GLN A 392 13.89 33.98 -28.62
C GLN A 392 15.25 34.67 -28.42
N LEU A 393 15.87 35.05 -29.53
CA LEU A 393 17.11 35.80 -29.55
C LEU A 393 16.78 37.26 -29.90
N HIS A 394 17.04 38.16 -28.94
CA HIS A 394 16.81 39.61 -29.12
C HIS A 394 18.13 40.31 -29.42
N ASN A 395 18.10 41.34 -30.29
CA ASN A 395 19.27 42.15 -30.58
C ASN A 395 20.46 41.30 -31.07
N VAL A 396 20.21 40.46 -32.05
CA VAL A 396 21.15 39.44 -32.53
C VAL A 396 22.48 40.07 -32.97
N SER A 397 23.58 39.54 -32.43
CA SER A 397 24.93 39.94 -32.73
C SER A 397 25.74 38.80 -33.41
N TYR A 398 26.93 39.12 -33.93
CA TYR A 398 27.82 38.10 -34.53
C TYR A 398 28.23 36.99 -33.57
N ASP A 399 28.12 37.18 -32.24
CA ASP A 399 28.40 36.15 -31.23
C ASP A 399 27.35 35.02 -31.24
N GLN A 400 26.17 35.32 -31.78
CA GLN A 400 25.07 34.37 -31.91
C GLN A 400 25.06 33.66 -33.26
N HIS A 401 25.96 34.02 -34.18
CA HIS A 401 26.17 33.26 -35.39
C HIS A 401 26.68 31.86 -35.10
N GLY A 402 26.03 30.83 -35.65
CA GLY A 402 26.42 29.45 -35.41
C GLY A 402 25.27 28.45 -35.53
N ARG A 403 25.48 27.29 -34.93
CA ARG A 403 24.55 26.16 -35.00
C ARG A 403 23.78 26.03 -33.70
N TYR A 404 22.46 25.90 -33.82
CA TYR A 404 21.55 25.70 -32.72
C TYR A 404 20.95 24.32 -32.80
N THR A 405 20.95 23.58 -31.69
CA THR A 405 20.32 22.27 -31.57
C THR A 405 19.38 22.25 -30.38
N CYS A 406 18.19 21.66 -30.59
CA CYS A 406 17.22 21.42 -29.54
C CYS A 406 17.32 19.99 -29.07
N VAL A 407 17.41 19.78 -27.78
CA VAL A 407 17.36 18.47 -27.14
C VAL A 407 16.08 18.37 -26.33
N ALA A 408 15.23 17.39 -26.67
CA ALA A 408 14.05 17.02 -25.91
C ALA A 408 14.40 15.88 -24.95
N THR A 409 13.99 15.99 -23.68
CA THR A 409 14.29 15.02 -22.62
C THR A 409 13.03 14.70 -21.85
N ASN A 410 12.75 13.41 -21.63
CA ASN A 410 11.78 12.96 -20.63
C ASN A 410 12.40 11.87 -19.75
N GLN A 411 11.74 11.59 -18.62
CA GLN A 411 12.18 10.56 -17.68
C GLN A 411 11.21 9.37 -17.72
N ILE A 412 11.73 8.19 -18.00
CA ILE A 412 10.97 6.93 -17.95
C ILE A 412 11.60 6.04 -16.89
N GLY A 413 10.85 5.83 -15.81
CA GLY A 413 11.40 5.20 -14.61
C GLY A 413 12.47 6.07 -13.96
N LEU A 414 13.70 5.56 -13.88
CA LEU A 414 14.86 6.29 -13.33
C LEU A 414 15.83 6.76 -14.42
N GLU A 415 15.50 6.55 -15.70
CA GLU A 415 16.38 6.86 -16.82
C GLU A 415 15.87 8.06 -17.60
N ASP A 416 16.78 9.00 -17.89
CA ASP A 416 16.52 10.11 -18.79
C ASP A 416 16.68 9.64 -20.23
N ARG A 417 15.64 9.86 -21.04
CA ARG A 417 15.61 9.59 -22.46
C ARG A 417 15.69 10.91 -23.21
N THR A 418 16.59 10.99 -24.17
CA THR A 418 16.85 12.22 -24.94
C THR A 418 16.74 11.99 -26.44
N HIS A 419 16.30 13.01 -27.14
CA HIS A 419 16.37 13.06 -28.61
C HIS A 419 16.79 14.46 -29.06
N GLN A 420 17.83 14.51 -29.86
CA GLN A 420 18.40 15.75 -30.38
C GLN A 420 17.82 16.05 -31.78
N SER A 421 17.52 17.32 -32.03
CA SER A 421 17.11 17.80 -33.37
C SER A 421 18.27 17.84 -34.36
N GLU A 422 17.94 17.99 -35.62
CA GLU A 422 18.89 18.54 -36.62
C GLU A 422 19.31 19.96 -36.20
N ALA A 423 20.49 20.38 -36.61
CA ALA A 423 20.99 21.69 -36.27
C ALA A 423 20.38 22.77 -37.22
N VAL A 424 19.90 23.85 -36.60
CA VAL A 424 19.54 25.07 -37.33
C VAL A 424 20.74 25.99 -37.33
N THR A 425 21.18 26.45 -38.50
CA THR A 425 22.27 27.40 -38.64
C THR A 425 21.73 28.82 -38.72
N LEU A 426 22.15 29.67 -37.77
CA LEU A 426 21.83 31.09 -37.78
C LEU A 426 22.99 31.87 -38.41
N ASN A 427 22.75 32.52 -39.54
CA ASN A 427 23.64 33.45 -40.21
C ASN A 427 23.24 34.88 -39.84
N VAL A 428 24.17 35.63 -39.26
CA VAL A 428 23.91 37.02 -38.86
C VAL A 428 24.54 37.93 -39.93
N LEU A 429 23.71 38.64 -40.66
CA LEU A 429 24.09 39.49 -41.77
C LEU A 429 24.15 40.97 -41.37
N GLY A 430 25.24 41.66 -41.67
CA GLY A 430 25.37 43.06 -41.31
C GLY A 430 26.67 43.73 -41.76
N PRO A 431 26.84 45.00 -41.46
CA PRO A 431 28.09 45.72 -41.66
C PRO A 431 29.19 45.17 -40.74
N PRO A 432 30.47 45.41 -41.02
CA PRO A 432 31.57 45.03 -40.15
C PRO A 432 31.40 45.64 -38.75
N VAL A 433 31.63 44.82 -37.68
CA VAL A 433 31.60 45.26 -36.26
C VAL A 433 32.81 44.71 -35.56
N GLY A 434 33.58 45.55 -34.93
CA GLY A 434 34.77 45.13 -34.17
C GLY A 434 34.42 44.63 -32.79
N ALA A 435 35.06 43.57 -32.37
CA ALA A 435 35.10 43.12 -30.99
C ALA A 435 36.18 43.99 -30.28
N GLU A 436 35.73 44.82 -29.40
CA GLU A 436 36.49 45.71 -28.49
C GLU A 436 37.72 46.46 -29.07
N SER A 437 37.83 47.79 -28.76
CA SER A 437 39.04 48.57 -29.00
C SER A 437 40.17 48.09 -28.10
N GLY A 438 41.27 47.66 -28.67
CA GLY A 438 42.39 47.09 -27.95
C GLY A 438 43.54 48.09 -27.73
N THR A 439 44.36 47.79 -26.73
CA THR A 439 45.68 48.39 -26.60
C THR A 439 46.75 47.40 -27.05
N ALA A 440 47.72 47.87 -27.86
CA ALA A 440 48.88 47.10 -28.23
C ALA A 440 50.11 47.63 -27.48
N HIS A 441 51.00 46.75 -27.09
CA HIS A 441 52.22 47.10 -26.36
C HIS A 441 53.45 46.60 -27.16
N ALA A 442 54.49 47.42 -27.23
CA ALA A 442 55.75 47.05 -27.86
C ALA A 442 56.92 47.60 -27.07
N TRP A 443 58.10 47.04 -27.28
CA TRP A 443 59.37 47.54 -26.76
C TRP A 443 60.12 48.29 -27.82
N SER A 444 60.73 49.43 -27.44
CA SER A 444 61.52 50.25 -28.38
C SER A 444 62.62 49.43 -29.05
N GLY A 445 62.73 49.55 -30.39
CA GLY A 445 63.65 48.78 -31.19
C GLY A 445 63.12 47.45 -31.72
N ASN A 446 61.98 46.93 -31.20
CA ASN A 446 61.36 45.67 -31.63
C ASN A 446 60.25 45.90 -32.67
N GLU A 447 59.79 44.83 -33.28
CA GLU A 447 58.58 44.86 -34.12
C GLU A 447 57.33 45.01 -33.25
N ALA A 448 56.55 46.08 -33.49
CA ALA A 448 55.24 46.25 -32.85
C ALA A 448 54.16 45.60 -33.71
N ARG A 449 53.19 44.94 -33.02
CA ARG A 449 52.03 44.30 -33.63
C ARG A 449 50.76 44.98 -33.15
N VAL A 450 50.09 45.69 -34.04
CA VAL A 450 48.77 46.30 -33.83
C VAL A 450 47.72 45.44 -34.48
N ALA A 451 46.83 44.87 -33.71
CA ALA A 451 45.81 43.96 -34.25
C ALA A 451 44.40 44.36 -33.81
N ALA A 452 43.43 44.21 -34.69
CA ALA A 452 42.01 44.36 -34.41
C ALA A 452 41.23 43.21 -35.07
N THR A 453 40.23 42.69 -34.37
CA THR A 453 39.32 41.67 -34.91
C THR A 453 37.96 42.31 -35.22
N VAL A 454 37.47 42.06 -36.41
CA VAL A 454 36.20 42.58 -36.93
C VAL A 454 35.40 41.40 -37.49
N CYS A 455 34.14 41.25 -37.06
CA CYS A 455 33.23 40.27 -37.59
C CYS A 455 32.33 40.93 -38.66
N ALA A 456 32.07 40.23 -39.74
CA ALA A 456 31.25 40.72 -40.85
C ALA A 456 30.70 39.57 -41.68
N ASP A 457 29.46 39.69 -42.08
CA ASP A 457 28.82 38.83 -43.06
C ASP A 457 27.87 39.70 -43.93
N PRO A 458 28.06 39.82 -45.21
CA PRO A 458 29.08 39.18 -46.06
C PRO A 458 30.51 39.60 -45.72
N PRO A 459 31.51 38.81 -46.19
CA PRO A 459 32.93 39.07 -45.96
C PRO A 459 33.38 40.48 -46.33
N PRO A 460 34.39 41.04 -45.64
CA PRO A 460 34.94 42.34 -45.96
C PRO A 460 35.49 42.40 -47.39
N LEU A 461 35.16 43.49 -48.12
CA LEU A 461 35.64 43.76 -49.42
C LEU A 461 36.94 44.57 -49.43
N ARG A 462 37.05 45.50 -48.48
CA ARG A 462 38.23 46.41 -48.33
C ARG A 462 38.52 46.61 -46.85
N ALA A 463 39.84 46.70 -46.57
CA ALA A 463 40.32 47.11 -45.25
C ALA A 463 41.59 47.94 -45.36
N ALA A 464 41.73 48.93 -44.48
CA ALA A 464 42.91 49.79 -44.42
C ALA A 464 43.23 50.25 -43.02
N TRP A 465 44.48 50.37 -42.67
CA TRP A 465 44.96 51.03 -41.46
C TRP A 465 45.23 52.49 -41.72
N LEU A 466 44.77 53.38 -40.84
CA LEU A 466 44.87 54.84 -40.91
C LEU A 466 45.56 55.36 -39.64
N TRP A 467 46.55 56.24 -39.80
CA TRP A 467 47.18 56.98 -38.70
C TRP A 467 47.76 58.29 -39.22
N GLY A 468 47.49 59.39 -38.54
CA GLY A 468 47.81 60.72 -39.03
C GLY A 468 47.23 60.98 -40.43
N SER A 469 48.04 61.30 -41.42
CA SER A 469 47.65 61.45 -42.80
C SER A 469 47.92 60.20 -43.66
N LEU A 470 48.41 59.11 -43.04
CA LEU A 470 48.78 57.87 -43.78
C LEU A 470 47.62 56.89 -43.80
N ARG A 471 47.49 56.22 -44.94
CA ARG A 471 46.58 55.09 -45.20
C ARG A 471 47.36 53.93 -45.76
N LEU A 472 47.19 52.74 -45.22
CA LEU A 472 47.84 51.53 -45.71
C LEU A 472 46.75 50.45 -45.91
N ASP A 473 46.47 50.11 -47.15
CA ASP A 473 45.49 49.06 -47.51
C ASP A 473 46.02 47.67 -47.09
N VAL A 474 45.10 46.75 -46.88
CA VAL A 474 45.41 45.36 -46.49
C VAL A 474 45.11 44.40 -47.64
N PRO A 475 46.11 43.53 -48.02
CA PRO A 475 47.53 43.50 -47.61
C PRO A 475 48.37 44.50 -48.33
N SER A 476 49.38 45.13 -47.71
CA SER A 476 50.28 46.07 -48.28
C SER A 476 51.53 46.34 -47.45
N GLN A 477 52.56 46.98 -47.98
CA GLN A 477 53.78 47.39 -47.28
C GLN A 477 54.28 48.76 -47.72
N ILE A 478 54.58 49.63 -46.78
CA ILE A 478 55.21 50.91 -47.04
C ILE A 478 56.33 51.10 -46.00
N GLY A 479 57.60 51.07 -46.46
CA GLY A 479 58.76 51.21 -45.61
C GLY A 479 58.78 50.16 -44.51
N ARG A 480 58.73 50.59 -43.20
CA ARG A 480 58.73 49.71 -42.03
C ARG A 480 57.33 49.27 -41.57
N TYR A 481 56.27 49.72 -42.21
CA TYR A 481 54.88 49.33 -41.96
C TYR A 481 54.46 48.26 -42.97
N ARG A 482 53.90 47.14 -42.47
CA ARG A 482 53.40 46.03 -43.24
C ARG A 482 52.06 45.51 -42.69
N THR A 483 51.06 45.35 -43.47
CA THR A 483 49.82 44.71 -43.17
C THR A 483 49.80 43.26 -43.61
N LEU A 484 49.31 42.38 -42.79
CA LEU A 484 49.16 40.95 -43.10
C LEU A 484 47.79 40.66 -43.65
N GLU A 485 47.67 39.56 -44.45
CA GLU A 485 46.39 38.96 -44.78
C GLU A 485 45.60 38.71 -43.46
N PRO A 486 44.29 38.98 -43.44
CA PRO A 486 43.51 38.77 -42.22
C PRO A 486 43.39 37.28 -41.93
N ALA A 487 43.60 36.89 -40.70
CA ALA A 487 43.28 35.57 -40.22
C ALA A 487 41.77 35.48 -40.03
N THR A 488 41.13 34.44 -40.54
CA THR A 488 39.67 34.22 -40.51
C THR A 488 39.30 33.17 -39.51
N ASP A 489 38.23 33.41 -38.73
CA ASP A 489 37.66 32.46 -37.81
C ASP A 489 36.13 32.72 -37.68
N GLY A 490 35.30 31.83 -38.20
CA GLY A 490 33.85 31.84 -38.08
C GLY A 490 33.15 33.17 -38.43
N GLY A 491 33.58 33.83 -39.53
CA GLY A 491 33.03 35.12 -39.96
C GLY A 491 33.65 36.33 -39.27
N CYS A 492 34.69 36.14 -38.46
CA CYS A 492 35.51 37.21 -37.89
C CYS A 492 36.86 37.21 -38.53
N TYR A 493 37.42 38.44 -38.76
CA TYR A 493 38.62 38.71 -39.47
C TYR A 493 39.60 39.47 -38.59
N ARG A 494 40.78 38.89 -38.32
CA ARG A 494 41.82 39.54 -37.50
C ARG A 494 42.84 40.23 -38.39
N TYR A 495 42.82 41.55 -38.41
CA TYR A 495 43.72 42.38 -39.16
C TYR A 495 44.92 42.73 -38.30
N THR A 496 46.14 42.60 -38.84
CA THR A 496 47.39 42.88 -38.13
C THR A 496 48.26 43.84 -38.93
N LEU A 497 48.67 44.95 -38.30
CA LEU A 497 49.66 45.89 -38.76
C LEU A 497 50.97 45.64 -37.99
N LEU A 498 52.05 45.37 -38.75
CA LEU A 498 53.40 45.21 -38.23
C LEU A 498 54.18 46.52 -38.42
N ILE A 499 54.89 46.97 -37.40
CA ILE A 499 55.71 48.18 -37.40
C ILE A 499 57.12 47.75 -37.02
N GLY A 500 58.02 47.64 -38.00
CA GLY A 500 59.42 47.28 -37.75
C GLY A 500 60.18 48.39 -37.07
N ASN A 501 61.04 48.01 -36.11
CA ASN A 501 61.85 48.93 -35.33
C ASN A 501 61.01 50.06 -34.69
N SER A 502 60.05 49.68 -33.84
CA SER A 502 59.13 50.63 -33.22
C SER A 502 59.83 51.53 -32.21
N GLY A 503 59.40 52.76 -32.11
CA GLY A 503 59.93 53.74 -31.16
C GLY A 503 58.86 54.66 -30.54
N ALA A 504 59.23 55.55 -29.68
CA ALA A 504 58.30 56.46 -28.96
C ALA A 504 57.41 57.27 -29.94
N ALA A 505 57.90 57.57 -31.14
CA ALA A 505 57.13 58.27 -32.19
C ALA A 505 55.96 57.41 -32.79
N ASP A 506 55.96 56.08 -32.57
CA ASP A 506 54.88 55.17 -33.00
C ASP A 506 53.81 54.98 -31.94
N ALA A 507 54.02 55.45 -30.72
CA ALA A 507 53.04 55.45 -29.65
C ALA A 507 51.90 56.42 -29.98
N ARG A 508 50.88 55.88 -30.67
CA ARG A 508 49.70 56.61 -31.13
C ARG A 508 48.53 55.67 -31.40
N VAL A 509 47.37 56.24 -31.76
CA VAL A 509 46.19 55.52 -32.16
C VAL A 509 46.28 55.14 -33.67
N TYR A 510 46.08 53.88 -33.99
CA TYR A 510 45.92 53.34 -35.32
C TYR A 510 44.47 52.95 -35.51
N VAL A 511 43.83 53.40 -36.61
CA VAL A 511 42.40 53.13 -36.90
C VAL A 511 42.31 52.13 -38.03
N LEU A 512 41.73 50.98 -37.78
CA LEU A 512 41.35 50.02 -38.80
C LEU A 512 39.99 50.42 -39.40
N HIS A 513 39.97 50.67 -40.72
CA HIS A 513 38.74 50.89 -41.49
C HIS A 513 38.43 49.64 -42.28
N VAL A 514 37.21 49.08 -42.16
CA VAL A 514 36.76 47.87 -42.82
C VAL A 514 35.40 48.10 -43.47
N GLU A 515 35.22 47.65 -44.70
CA GLU A 515 34.03 47.85 -45.51
C GLU A 515 33.57 46.53 -46.15
N ASN A 516 32.25 46.26 -46.09
CA ASN A 516 31.58 45.21 -46.90
C ASN A 516 30.40 45.83 -47.68
N VAL A 517 29.61 45.00 -48.39
CA VAL A 517 28.46 45.45 -49.20
C VAL A 517 27.32 46.04 -48.36
N ARG A 518 27.32 45.80 -47.01
CA ARG A 518 26.28 46.28 -46.10
C ARG A 518 26.67 47.53 -45.30
N GLY A 519 27.95 48.00 -45.43
CA GLY A 519 28.41 49.18 -44.74
C GLY A 519 29.88 49.10 -44.35
N PHE A 520 30.29 50.06 -43.52
CA PHE A 520 31.69 50.16 -43.04
C PHE A 520 31.73 50.38 -41.54
N SER A 521 32.90 50.09 -40.94
CA SER A 521 33.20 50.43 -39.56
C SER A 521 34.66 50.87 -39.38
N SER A 522 34.95 51.58 -38.27
CA SER A 522 36.29 52.05 -37.93
C SER A 522 36.61 51.71 -36.48
N HIS A 523 37.74 51.07 -36.27
CA HIS A 523 38.15 50.56 -34.97
C HIS A 523 39.53 51.11 -34.57
N ALA A 524 39.63 51.76 -33.42
CA ALA A 524 40.84 52.39 -32.92
C ALA A 524 41.62 51.44 -31.99
N VAL A 525 42.91 51.28 -32.26
CA VAL A 525 43.85 50.55 -31.42
C VAL A 525 44.96 51.47 -30.97
N SER A 526 45.17 51.63 -29.68
CA SER A 526 46.22 52.48 -29.10
C SER A 526 47.51 51.64 -28.93
N LEU A 527 48.58 52.08 -29.56
CA LEU A 527 49.89 51.45 -29.34
C LEU A 527 50.67 52.24 -28.30
N THR A 528 51.17 51.55 -27.28
CA THR A 528 52.12 52.06 -26.28
C THR A 528 53.48 51.40 -26.52
N VAL A 529 54.51 52.20 -26.63
CA VAL A 529 55.91 51.73 -26.80
C VAL A 529 56.64 52.00 -25.50
N HIS A 530 57.19 50.96 -24.93
CA HIS A 530 58.00 51.04 -23.67
C HIS A 530 59.45 51.04 -24.07
N ASP A 531 60.21 51.91 -23.40
CA ASP A 531 61.70 51.97 -23.57
C ASP A 531 62.33 50.74 -22.90
N ASN A 532 63.36 50.17 -23.54
CA ASN A 532 64.15 49.10 -22.93
C ASN A 532 64.79 49.60 -21.67
N PHE A 533 64.37 49.16 -20.55
CA PHE A 533 64.89 49.46 -19.24
C PHE A 533 66.34 48.95 -19.19
N SER A 534 67.34 49.88 -19.30
CA SER A 534 68.72 49.55 -19.06
C SER A 534 68.92 49.23 -17.59
N LEU A 535 69.42 48.04 -17.29
CA LEU A 535 69.63 47.47 -15.94
C LEU A 535 70.77 48.18 -15.16
N THR A 536 71.06 49.48 -15.42
CA THR A 536 72.13 50.21 -14.73
C THR A 536 71.71 50.94 -13.44
N GLU A 537 70.43 50.95 -13.08
CA GLU A 537 69.98 51.63 -11.82
C GLU A 537 69.58 50.67 -10.69
N THR A 538 69.79 49.35 -10.79
CA THR A 538 69.43 48.40 -9.75
C THR A 538 70.53 48.20 -8.67
N ALA A 539 71.65 48.96 -8.71
CA ALA A 539 72.73 48.76 -7.77
C ALA A 539 72.40 49.21 -6.32
N HIS A 540 71.34 49.96 -6.11
CA HIS A 540 70.94 50.44 -4.75
C HIS A 540 69.78 49.68 -4.11
N VAL A 541 69.11 48.82 -4.81
CA VAL A 541 67.98 48.08 -4.26
C VAL A 541 68.39 46.69 -3.76
N ALA A 542 69.41 46.09 -4.31
CA ALA A 542 69.90 44.76 -3.91
C ALA A 542 70.28 44.63 -2.42
N PRO A 543 71.02 45.65 -1.79
CA PRO A 543 71.33 45.52 -0.36
C PRO A 543 70.11 45.66 0.55
N LEU A 544 69.08 46.40 0.15
CA LEU A 544 67.88 46.56 0.97
C LEU A 544 67.01 45.27 0.95
N ILE A 545 66.95 44.57 -0.18
CA ILE A 545 66.27 43.29 -0.26
C ILE A 545 67.03 42.23 0.55
N ALA A 546 68.35 42.21 0.51
CA ALA A 546 69.17 41.30 1.30
C ALA A 546 69.00 41.56 2.80
N ALA A 547 68.97 42.82 3.24
CA ALA A 547 68.73 43.20 4.63
C ALA A 547 67.32 42.80 5.12
N ALA A 548 66.26 42.94 4.25
CA ALA A 548 64.91 42.56 4.58
C ALA A 548 64.78 41.05 4.74
N LEU A 549 65.47 40.26 3.90
CA LEU A 549 65.45 38.78 3.98
C LEU A 549 66.18 38.29 5.24
N VAL A 550 67.28 38.94 5.64
CA VAL A 550 67.98 38.60 6.90
C VAL A 550 67.10 38.90 8.11
N ILE A 551 66.39 40.03 8.14
CA ILE A 551 65.49 40.41 9.23
C ILE A 551 64.31 39.41 9.28
N ALA A 552 63.76 39.05 8.15
CA ALA A 552 62.66 38.02 8.08
C ALA A 552 63.13 36.65 8.60
N ALA A 553 64.34 36.22 8.25
CA ALA A 553 64.94 34.99 8.78
C ALA A 553 65.17 35.03 10.29
N LEU A 554 65.66 36.17 10.82
CA LEU A 554 65.85 36.36 12.27
C LEU A 554 64.49 36.34 13.02
N LEU A 555 63.42 36.92 12.44
CA LEU A 555 62.07 36.88 13.03
C LEU A 555 61.53 35.49 13.07
N VAL A 556 61.74 34.66 12.01
CA VAL A 556 61.33 33.25 11.99
C VAL A 556 62.10 32.45 13.05
N ILE A 557 63.41 32.70 13.23
CA ILE A 557 64.23 32.04 14.26
C ILE A 557 63.73 32.43 15.66
N VAL A 558 63.43 33.68 15.91
CA VAL A 558 62.88 34.17 17.20
C VAL A 558 61.48 33.51 17.43
N LEU A 559 60.65 33.48 16.41
CA LEU A 559 59.33 32.80 16.50
C LEU A 559 59.47 31.31 16.82
N CYS A 560 60.42 30.63 16.17
CA CYS A 560 60.70 29.20 16.44
C CYS A 560 61.26 29.01 17.87
N LEU A 561 62.05 29.93 18.39
CA LEU A 561 62.53 29.87 19.76
C LEU A 561 61.41 30.12 20.77
N ILE A 562 60.51 31.05 20.50
CA ILE A 562 59.30 31.31 21.32
C ILE A 562 58.42 30.11 21.35
N LEU A 563 58.20 29.50 20.19
CA LEU A 563 57.34 28.25 20.07
C LEU A 563 58.01 27.06 20.76
N ARG A 564 59.37 26.96 20.76
CA ARG A 564 60.11 25.95 21.52
C ARG A 564 60.06 26.18 23.03
N CYS A 565 60.10 27.46 23.48
CA CYS A 565 59.90 27.80 24.88
C CYS A 565 58.47 27.52 25.36
N ARG A 566 57.46 27.77 24.54
CA ARG A 566 56.09 27.41 24.85
C ARG A 566 55.89 25.91 24.97
N ARG A 567 56.50 25.11 24.08
CA ARG A 567 56.43 23.62 24.16
C ARG A 567 57.19 23.03 25.37
N ARG A 568 58.15 23.74 25.95
CA ARG A 568 58.83 23.32 27.21
C ARG A 568 58.04 23.67 28.48
N ARG A 569 57.02 24.51 28.41
CA ARG A 569 56.19 24.89 29.56
C ARG A 569 54.93 24.00 29.73
N GLU A 570 54.59 23.19 28.74
CA GLU A 570 53.46 22.27 28.81
C GLU A 570 53.83 20.81 29.13
N SER A 571 55.12 20.53 29.45
CA SER A 571 55.57 19.16 29.75
C SER A 571 55.96 18.93 31.22
N VAL A 572 55.47 19.78 32.14
CA VAL A 572 55.68 19.57 33.59
C VAL A 572 54.37 19.77 34.30
N GLU A 573 53.48 18.80 34.14
CA GLU A 573 52.44 18.48 35.12
C GLU A 573 51.62 17.31 34.57
N TYR A 574 52.05 16.11 34.85
CA TYR A 574 51.29 14.95 35.26
C TYR A 574 52.23 13.72 35.30
N LYS A 575 52.78 13.49 36.48
CA LYS A 575 53.34 12.19 36.83
C LYS A 575 53.00 11.94 38.28
N THR A 576 52.24 10.96 38.51
CA THR A 576 52.13 10.00 39.63
C THR A 576 50.76 9.38 39.53
N GLU A 577 50.52 8.16 39.63
CA GLU A 577 50.93 6.91 40.24
C GLU A 577 49.90 5.91 39.71
N ASP A 578 49.94 4.71 39.69
CA ASP A 578 50.84 3.60 39.88
C ASP A 578 50.17 2.32 39.40
N LEU A 579 50.99 1.45 38.92
CA LEU A 579 51.11 0.02 39.16
C LEU A 579 50.00 -1.01 38.75
N ASP A 580 50.56 -1.96 38.04
CA ASP A 580 50.36 -3.42 38.07
C ASP A 580 49.12 -3.97 37.39
N SER A 581 49.18 -4.92 36.59
CA SER A 581 50.02 -6.02 36.22
C SER A 581 49.30 -6.86 35.13
N GLU A 582 50.06 -7.27 34.27
CA GLU A 582 50.31 -8.67 33.82
C GLU A 582 49.36 -9.37 32.86
N LYS A 583 50.00 -9.62 31.74
CA LYS A 583 50.05 -10.83 30.92
C LYS A 583 48.85 -11.21 30.02
N ALA A 584 49.22 -11.26 28.83
CA ALA A 584 49.44 -12.39 27.92
C ALA A 584 48.48 -12.58 26.76
N ALA A 585 49.12 -12.52 25.63
CA ALA A 585 48.99 -13.40 24.44
C ALA A 585 47.84 -13.20 23.45
N LEU A 586 48.30 -12.79 22.30
CA LEU A 586 47.82 -12.94 20.92
C LEU A 586 47.42 -14.42 20.55
N PRO A 587 46.81 -14.78 19.40
CA PRO A 587 46.61 -13.97 18.19
C PRO A 587 45.26 -14.18 17.43
N ALA A 588 45.10 -13.37 16.45
CA ALA A 588 44.68 -13.59 15.05
C ALA A 588 43.24 -13.86 14.69
N ASP A 589 42.89 -13.10 13.72
CA ASP A 589 42.13 -13.35 12.50
C ASP A 589 40.62 -13.10 12.45
N ALA A 590 40.37 -12.24 11.56
CA ALA A 590 39.38 -12.26 10.46
C ALA A 590 38.02 -11.58 10.62
N VAL A 591 37.90 -10.54 9.89
CA VAL A 591 36.87 -10.31 8.83
C VAL A 591 35.44 -9.93 9.24
N TYR A 592 35.16 -8.66 9.04
CA TYR A 592 34.15 -8.08 8.13
C TYR A 592 32.67 -8.09 8.51
N THR A 593 32.16 -6.91 8.50
CA THR A 593 30.94 -6.27 8.01
C THR A 593 29.82 -5.96 9.01
N PRO A 594 29.16 -4.84 8.74
CA PRO A 594 28.25 -4.18 9.66
C PRO A 594 26.78 -4.53 9.37
N ARG A 595 25.98 -4.52 10.39
CA ARG A 595 24.53 -4.28 10.21
C ARG A 595 23.81 -3.88 11.48
N ASP A 596 23.06 -2.81 11.30
CA ASP A 596 21.72 -2.53 11.83
C ASP A 596 21.54 -2.29 13.34
N THR A 597 21.16 -1.05 13.57
CA THR A 597 20.43 -0.56 14.73
C THR A 597 19.18 -1.35 15.05
N PRO A 598 18.80 -1.48 16.31
CA PRO A 598 17.43 -1.15 16.66
C PRO A 598 17.30 -0.30 17.94
N ARG A 599 16.24 0.48 17.94
CA ARG A 599 15.68 1.24 19.05
C ARG A 599 15.41 0.37 20.27
N PRO A 600 15.47 0.90 21.47
CA PRO A 600 14.77 0.32 22.60
C PRO A 600 13.55 1.11 23.03
N LEU A 601 12.61 0.32 23.50
CA LEU A 601 11.38 0.66 24.18
C LEU A 601 11.59 1.10 25.62
N ALA A 602 10.59 1.81 26.08
CA ALA A 602 10.30 2.48 27.32
C ALA A 602 10.34 1.67 28.61
N ALA A 603 10.47 2.38 29.69
CA ALA A 603 9.70 2.43 30.93
C ALA A 603 10.59 3.07 32.00
N GLY A 604 10.22 4.00 32.78
CA GLY A 604 9.06 4.28 33.54
C GLY A 604 9.49 5.00 34.82
N GLY A 605 8.77 6.02 35.24
CA GLY A 605 8.66 6.34 36.65
C GLY A 605 9.29 7.63 37.14
N GLY A 606 8.50 8.62 37.38
CA GLY A 606 8.29 9.14 38.71
C GLY A 606 8.65 10.58 39.01
N ALA A 607 7.61 11.39 39.16
CA ALA A 607 7.40 12.40 40.18
C ALA A 607 8.13 13.76 40.15
N GLY A 608 7.32 14.78 40.11
CA GLY A 608 7.39 15.88 41.06
C GLY A 608 7.65 17.27 40.54
N GLY A 609 6.63 18.12 40.62
CA GLY A 609 6.80 19.49 41.09
C GLY A 609 6.63 20.64 40.11
N SER A 610 5.45 21.13 40.02
CA SER A 610 4.94 22.50 40.29
C SER A 610 5.59 23.75 39.65
N VAL A 611 4.66 24.50 39.12
CA VAL A 611 4.31 25.94 39.33
C VAL A 611 4.57 26.91 38.17
N ALA A 612 3.45 27.49 37.72
CA ALA A 612 3.16 28.85 37.23
C ALA A 612 3.87 29.33 35.96
N GLY A 613 3.26 29.95 35.04
CA GLY A 613 2.04 30.70 34.89
C GLY A 613 2.15 31.62 33.70
N ILE A 614 0.97 31.95 33.17
CA ILE A 614 0.57 33.23 32.56
C ILE A 614 0.68 33.40 31.04
N THR A 615 -0.52 33.37 30.43
CA THR A 615 -1.14 34.23 29.40
C THR A 615 -0.49 34.32 28.02
N GLY A 616 -1.22 34.16 26.95
CA GLY A 616 -2.37 34.74 26.40
C GLY A 616 -2.50 34.53 24.91
N GLY A 617 -3.74 34.49 24.41
CA GLY A 617 -4.13 34.82 23.03
C GLY A 617 -4.20 33.65 22.05
N GLY A 618 -5.22 33.08 21.81
CA GLY A 618 -6.46 33.14 21.11
C GLY A 618 -6.36 33.26 19.59
N ALA A 619 -6.64 32.14 18.89
CA ALA A 619 -7.42 32.20 17.66
C ALA A 619 -7.88 30.78 17.26
N ARG A 620 -9.16 30.59 17.34
CA ARG A 620 -9.90 29.44 16.78
C ARG A 620 -9.99 29.60 15.27
N TYR A 621 -9.74 28.51 14.55
CA TYR A 621 -10.32 28.34 13.22
C TYR A 621 -11.01 26.98 13.17
N SER A 622 -12.33 27.02 12.98
CA SER A 622 -13.20 25.90 12.65
C SER A 622 -13.12 25.56 11.16
N PRO A 623 -13.29 24.29 10.75
CA PRO A 623 -13.41 23.95 9.34
C PRO A 623 -14.86 24.12 8.88
N GLY A 624 -15.05 24.87 7.80
CA GLY A 624 -16.31 25.06 7.11
C GLY A 624 -16.70 23.83 6.30
N ALA A 625 -17.96 23.42 6.49
CA ALA A 625 -18.63 22.42 5.69
C ALA A 625 -19.00 22.99 4.30
N LEU A 626 -18.59 22.31 3.24
CA LEU A 626 -19.06 22.55 1.89
C LEU A 626 -20.38 21.79 1.66
N GLN A 627 -21.46 22.54 1.56
CA GLN A 627 -22.76 22.06 1.07
C GLN A 627 -22.71 21.89 -0.45
N VAL A 628 -22.94 20.68 -0.92
CA VAL A 628 -23.21 20.40 -2.34
C VAL A 628 -24.70 20.63 -2.60
N ARG A 629 -25.03 21.62 -3.41
CA ARG A 629 -26.39 21.85 -3.95
C ARG A 629 -26.69 20.78 -4.99
N ARG A 630 -27.75 20.01 -4.77
CA ARG A 630 -28.42 19.19 -5.79
C ARG A 630 -29.20 20.11 -6.75
N ALA A 631 -28.86 20.02 -8.03
CA ALA A 631 -29.70 20.52 -9.11
C ALA A 631 -30.69 19.42 -9.53
N ALA A 632 -31.96 19.71 -9.42
CA ALA A 632 -33.03 18.85 -9.92
C ALA A 632 -33.19 19.10 -11.43
N VAL A 633 -33.07 18.05 -12.23
CA VAL A 633 -33.41 18.04 -13.65
C VAL A 633 -34.83 17.49 -13.78
N VAL A 634 -35.72 18.32 -14.25
CA VAL A 634 -37.09 17.98 -14.64
C VAL A 634 -37.04 17.28 -15.99
N LEU A 635 -37.50 16.04 -16.05
CA LEU A 635 -37.71 15.28 -17.29
C LEU A 635 -39.14 15.56 -17.80
N GLN A 636 -39.25 16.10 -19.00
CA GLN A 636 -40.50 16.09 -19.79
C GLN A 636 -40.63 14.78 -20.57
N PRO A 637 -41.86 14.26 -20.75
CA PRO A 637 -42.09 13.01 -21.49
C PRO A 637 -42.07 13.25 -23.01
N PRO A 638 -41.75 12.22 -23.83
CA PRO A 638 -41.73 12.32 -25.27
C PRO A 638 -43.14 12.22 -25.85
N THR A 639 -43.43 13.16 -26.75
CA THR A 639 -44.59 13.11 -27.66
C THR A 639 -44.33 12.13 -28.80
N THR A 640 -45.29 11.27 -29.02
CA THR A 640 -45.50 10.41 -30.19
C THR A 640 -45.66 11.19 -31.49
N VAL A 641 -44.93 10.79 -32.50
CA VAL A 641 -45.39 10.52 -33.88
C VAL A 641 -44.58 9.37 -34.47
#